data_7e56f87d7b5b6932231a0edbd917b801
#
_entry.id   7e56f87d7b5b6932231a0edbd917b801
#
_cell.length_a   1.000
_cell.length_b   1.000
_cell.length_c   1.000
_cell.angle_alpha   90.00
_cell.angle_beta   90.00
_cell.angle_gamma   90.00
#
_symmetry.space_group_name_H-M   'P 1'
#
loop_
_entity.id
_entity.type
_entity.pdbx_description
1 polymer ?
#
loop_
_entity_poly.entity_id
_entity_poly.type
_entity_poly.pdbx_seq_one_letter_code
_entity_poly.pdbx_strand_id
1 'polypeptide(L)'
;MEEKLQFSPIDGLQYDIDEIDHPMYMFSHECVGCVMLTASDELSYYGKVMLEGKEHTDWRIIRTINFPHPLLVVHLRGYLRRYDSEAALHIEGFTGADGQEMPPQDLTIHVKPRRNRYEEKYQEHEAVALQTALESAVLLKNDGTLPLKKEAKLALFGSGVANYRICPTGAGRINPRTRRSLLQAIEEASEMSYDAEIAELYAVPNNRLPDRALLENAAERCDAALVVLTRGTGENIDNRPVRGEYYLTEEEETLVHTVAAALERCIVLLNVSYPIDTRFLADEHINACLYTGLGGMQATEALMQLLDGRSTPSGHLPDTWPADCFDQPSSVNFLNFTEVTDRPMQTDDPCWARVCYEEGLYVGYRYFESFDKKAAFPFGFGLSYTTFSYEPVRFAADGEHVELTVRVQNIGAYSGKAVLQLYVSKPNNRLEHPLCEMIAFGKTELLAPGESAALVLTARTNDLASYDEEAAAFMLLQGRYAFSFGENAAARCEVGELLFVEDRIVKQVKNRVCPKIPVHEMSRRDQSVTRKDTGIFAERPFAPISVPDPAPTVPAVPKETLYFEDVVADPELAKAFVAQYTDEELCRSNVCFNRDWSMDAKGEAGWTVGIERLHLPSFSLADGNNGVNLTKPNIGMPTSCMVAGTFNAELAYQVGCAIAEEAVENGVSILLGPAMNLHRSIFCGRNAEYFSEDPCLAGIMAGQQNKGFQDNGVCGCIKHVAANNCEALRKRSDSVMTERTLREMYLRPFAYAMQIEPSDTIMTGYNALNGVFCDENAELIEEIFREELGFDGFAMSDWNSYDTSDIGNMVRAGISFLTPGSGDDGRVKPVRDELTAGRLSRATLVRNVARIVKTLAKRKGSVG
;
A
#
# COMPACT_ATOMS: atom_id res chain seq x y z
N MET A 1 17.68 32.54 -51.72
CA MET A 1 16.96 31.30 -51.71
C MET A 1 16.10 31.30 -50.45
N GLU A 2 14.82 31.41 -50.61
CA GLU A 2 13.90 31.25 -49.47
C GLU A 2 14.12 29.85 -48.89
N GLU A 3 14.52 29.78 -47.63
CA GLU A 3 14.60 28.51 -46.93
C GLU A 3 13.17 27.98 -46.78
N LYS A 4 12.90 26.86 -47.47
CA LYS A 4 11.62 26.16 -47.32
C LYS A 4 11.53 25.51 -45.97
N LEU A 5 10.33 25.53 -45.37
CA LEU A 5 10.06 24.81 -44.11
C LEU A 5 10.54 23.36 -44.24
N GLN A 6 11.30 22.91 -43.24
CA GLN A 6 11.85 21.55 -43.16
C GLN A 6 11.84 21.07 -41.69
N PHE A 7 11.72 19.77 -41.51
CA PHE A 7 11.96 19.08 -40.26
C PHE A 7 13.30 18.35 -40.35
N SER A 8 14.07 18.41 -39.28
CA SER A 8 15.35 17.71 -39.17
C SER A 8 15.44 16.98 -37.85
N PRO A 9 15.98 15.76 -37.82
CA PRO A 9 16.32 15.10 -36.56
C PRO A 9 17.24 15.97 -35.72
N ILE A 10 17.09 15.95 -34.41
CA ILE A 10 17.98 16.67 -33.51
C ILE A 10 19.30 15.89 -33.42
N ASP A 11 20.41 16.52 -33.80
CA ASP A 11 21.72 15.90 -33.78
C ASP A 11 22.12 15.41 -32.42
N GLY A 12 22.62 14.17 -32.33
CA GLY A 12 23.10 13.55 -31.12
C GLY A 12 22.03 12.82 -30.26
N LEU A 13 20.75 12.86 -30.69
CA LEU A 13 19.71 12.09 -30.06
C LEU A 13 19.69 10.64 -30.57
N GLN A 14 19.71 9.69 -29.64
CA GLN A 14 19.38 8.29 -29.93
C GLN A 14 17.91 8.05 -29.58
N TYR A 15 17.16 7.52 -30.52
CA TYR A 15 15.74 7.21 -30.35
C TYR A 15 15.60 5.78 -29.83
N ASP A 16 15.05 5.65 -28.65
CA ASP A 16 14.91 4.37 -27.94
C ASP A 16 13.43 4.02 -27.84
N ILE A 17 13.01 2.81 -28.25
CA ILE A 17 11.59 2.43 -28.32
C ILE A 17 11.08 1.74 -27.08
N ASP A 18 11.97 1.33 -26.17
CA ASP A 18 11.59 0.50 -25.02
C ASP A 18 11.04 1.29 -23.84
N GLU A 19 11.10 2.62 -23.85
CA GLU A 19 10.52 3.43 -22.77
C GLU A 19 9.19 4.05 -23.21
N ILE A 20 8.21 3.94 -22.35
CA ILE A 20 6.86 4.44 -22.58
C ILE A 20 6.83 5.93 -22.42
N ASP A 21 6.41 6.57 -23.47
CA ASP A 21 6.38 7.97 -23.64
C ASP A 21 5.21 8.63 -22.90
N HIS A 22 5.52 9.65 -22.10
CA HIS A 22 4.55 10.56 -21.52
C HIS A 22 4.73 11.97 -22.08
N PRO A 23 3.63 12.71 -22.32
CA PRO A 23 3.66 14.06 -22.90
C PRO A 23 4.58 15.07 -22.23
N MET A 24 5.06 14.83 -21.04
CA MET A 24 5.87 15.75 -20.26
C MET A 24 7.39 15.48 -20.26
N TYR A 25 7.88 14.41 -20.91
CA TYR A 25 9.31 14.05 -20.96
C TYR A 25 10.19 14.91 -21.87
N MET A 26 9.68 15.97 -22.40
CA MET A 26 10.26 16.66 -23.52
C MET A 26 11.34 17.67 -23.20
N PHE A 27 11.78 17.74 -21.96
CA PHE A 27 12.82 18.65 -21.50
C PHE A 27 14.14 17.99 -21.08
N SER A 28 14.19 16.66 -21.04
CA SER A 28 15.45 15.94 -20.94
C SER A 28 15.97 15.61 -22.35
N HIS A 29 17.26 15.70 -22.55
CA HIS A 29 17.93 15.36 -23.83
C HIS A 29 17.81 13.87 -24.21
N GLU A 30 17.07 13.08 -23.44
CA GLU A 30 16.83 11.67 -23.65
C GLU A 30 15.33 11.44 -23.84
N CYS A 31 14.85 11.62 -25.05
CA CYS A 31 13.51 11.17 -25.41
C CYS A 31 13.52 9.72 -25.81
N VAL A 32 12.82 8.95 -25.01
CA VAL A 32 12.72 7.52 -25.18
C VAL A 32 11.33 7.20 -25.72
N GLY A 33 11.27 6.36 -26.74
CA GLY A 33 10.02 5.96 -27.38
C GLY A 33 9.40 6.99 -28.32
N CYS A 34 10.09 8.06 -28.67
CA CYS A 34 9.66 9.02 -29.68
C CYS A 34 10.80 9.57 -30.54
N VAL A 35 10.47 10.08 -31.70
CA VAL A 35 11.37 10.85 -32.54
C VAL A 35 11.06 12.33 -32.40
N MET A 36 12.08 13.14 -32.15
CA MET A 36 11.96 14.60 -32.14
C MET A 36 12.62 15.20 -33.37
N LEU A 37 11.87 16.01 -34.07
CA LEU A 37 12.32 16.76 -35.22
C LEU A 37 12.14 18.25 -34.98
N THR A 38 13.17 19.05 -35.16
CA THR A 38 13.05 20.51 -35.14
C THR A 38 12.54 21.04 -36.45
N ALA A 39 11.56 21.95 -36.41
CA ALA A 39 11.14 22.69 -37.61
C ALA A 39 12.16 23.78 -37.89
N SER A 40 12.29 24.15 -39.17
CA SER A 40 13.16 25.26 -39.60
C SER A 40 12.53 26.63 -39.43
N ASP A 41 11.22 26.70 -39.18
CA ASP A 41 10.46 27.94 -38.97
C ASP A 41 9.21 27.69 -38.12
N GLU A 42 8.47 28.74 -37.77
CA GLU A 42 7.19 28.67 -37.09
C GLU A 42 6.12 27.99 -37.93
N LEU A 43 5.24 27.21 -37.26
CA LEU A 43 4.17 26.47 -37.91
C LEU A 43 2.82 27.19 -37.74
N SER A 44 2.06 27.32 -38.82
CA SER A 44 0.69 27.88 -38.79
C SER A 44 -0.38 26.84 -39.04
N TYR A 45 -0.06 25.68 -39.59
CA TYR A 45 -0.97 24.57 -39.83
C TYR A 45 -0.27 23.22 -39.64
N TYR A 46 -1.00 22.21 -39.17
CA TYR A 46 -0.51 20.86 -38.94
C TYR A 46 -0.90 19.92 -40.07
N GLY A 47 0.05 19.14 -40.53
CA GLY A 47 -0.10 18.20 -41.63
C GLY A 47 -0.29 16.75 -41.16
N LYS A 48 0.21 15.81 -41.96
CA LYS A 48 0.16 14.38 -41.68
C LYS A 48 1.56 13.80 -41.47
N VAL A 49 1.62 12.81 -40.61
CA VAL A 49 2.81 11.99 -40.37
C VAL A 49 2.49 10.56 -40.75
N MET A 50 3.33 9.96 -41.58
CA MET A 50 3.26 8.56 -42.00
C MET A 50 4.48 7.83 -41.44
N LEU A 51 4.27 6.69 -40.80
CA LEU A 51 5.34 5.84 -40.29
C LEU A 51 5.24 4.48 -41.00
N GLU A 52 6.31 4.05 -41.67
CA GLU A 52 6.33 2.82 -42.44
C GLU A 52 5.17 2.76 -43.46
N GLY A 53 4.86 3.88 -44.07
CA GLY A 53 3.80 4.00 -45.09
C GLY A 53 2.37 3.97 -44.58
N LYS A 54 2.16 4.01 -43.27
CA LYS A 54 0.83 4.07 -42.64
C LYS A 54 0.66 5.40 -41.91
N GLU A 55 -0.55 5.99 -42.01
CA GLU A 55 -0.86 7.21 -41.27
C GLU A 55 -0.69 6.97 -39.77
N HIS A 56 0.13 7.82 -39.15
CA HIS A 56 0.46 7.76 -37.74
C HIS A 56 -0.18 8.95 -37.02
N THR A 57 -1.06 8.67 -36.08
CA THR A 57 -1.85 9.71 -35.39
C THR A 57 -1.30 10.10 -34.02
N ASP A 58 -0.31 9.36 -33.50
CA ASP A 58 0.32 9.63 -32.23
C ASP A 58 1.55 10.52 -32.39
N TRP A 59 1.29 11.79 -32.70
CA TRP A 59 2.29 12.83 -32.84
C TRP A 59 1.73 14.19 -32.42
N ARG A 60 2.63 15.13 -32.12
CA ARG A 60 2.25 16.50 -31.75
C ARG A 60 3.35 17.50 -32.04
N ILE A 61 2.98 18.77 -32.11
CA ILE A 61 3.91 19.90 -32.19
C ILE A 61 4.02 20.54 -30.79
N ILE A 62 5.23 20.89 -30.42
CA ILE A 62 5.53 21.49 -29.15
C ILE A 62 6.38 22.73 -29.36
N ARG A 63 6.10 23.73 -28.52
CA ARG A 63 6.90 24.95 -28.40
C ARG A 63 7.58 24.96 -27.06
N THR A 64 8.88 25.13 -27.05
CA THR A 64 9.68 25.16 -25.83
C THR A 64 10.69 26.28 -25.91
N ILE A 65 11.04 26.85 -24.78
CA ILE A 65 12.02 27.94 -24.69
C ILE A 65 13.45 27.50 -25.03
N ASN A 66 13.72 26.21 -25.10
CA ASN A 66 15.03 25.66 -25.35
C ASN A 66 15.35 25.49 -26.83
N PHE A 67 14.35 25.65 -27.71
CA PHE A 67 14.51 25.52 -29.17
C PHE A 67 13.89 26.75 -29.83
N PRO A 68 14.58 27.32 -30.82
CA PRO A 68 14.14 28.53 -31.51
C PRO A 68 12.85 28.31 -32.32
N HIS A 69 12.57 27.06 -32.71
CA HIS A 69 11.44 26.68 -33.56
C HIS A 69 10.66 25.52 -32.94
N PRO A 70 9.39 25.29 -33.35
CA PRO A 70 8.59 24.18 -32.86
C PRO A 70 9.23 22.83 -33.12
N LEU A 71 8.96 21.87 -32.19
CA LEU A 71 9.38 20.48 -32.31
C LEU A 71 8.19 19.62 -32.77
N LEU A 72 8.37 18.81 -33.81
CA LEU A 72 7.48 17.70 -34.15
C LEU A 72 7.95 16.48 -33.33
N VAL A 73 7.10 15.95 -32.47
CA VAL A 73 7.34 14.73 -31.69
C VAL A 73 6.43 13.64 -32.24
N VAL A 74 7.04 12.57 -32.73
CA VAL A 74 6.36 11.40 -33.28
C VAL A 74 6.58 10.24 -32.30
N HIS A 75 5.50 9.77 -31.66
CA HIS A 75 5.54 8.69 -30.69
C HIS A 75 5.61 7.34 -31.42
N LEU A 76 6.52 6.46 -30.98
CA LEU A 76 6.75 5.16 -31.62
C LEU A 76 5.98 4.01 -30.97
N ARG A 77 4.97 4.29 -30.13
CA ARG A 77 4.14 3.28 -29.46
C ARG A 77 3.57 2.29 -30.45
N GLY A 78 3.70 1.02 -30.15
CA GLY A 78 3.24 -0.08 -31.00
C GLY A 78 4.22 -0.49 -32.12
N TYR A 79 5.35 0.22 -32.28
CA TYR A 79 6.43 -0.13 -33.20
C TYR A 79 7.59 -0.81 -32.47
N LEU A 80 7.30 -1.75 -31.57
CA LEU A 80 8.31 -2.54 -30.88
C LEU A 80 9.10 -3.38 -31.88
N ARG A 81 10.36 -3.04 -32.08
CA ARG A 81 11.30 -3.81 -32.89
C ARG A 81 12.39 -4.38 -32.01
N ARG A 82 12.61 -5.70 -32.08
CA ARG A 82 13.61 -6.41 -31.26
C ARG A 82 15.06 -6.21 -31.71
N TYR A 83 15.29 -5.46 -32.82
CA TYR A 83 16.61 -5.28 -33.42
C TYR A 83 16.80 -3.85 -33.90
N ASP A 84 18.08 -3.41 -33.98
CA ASP A 84 18.45 -2.18 -34.65
C ASP A 84 17.81 -2.16 -36.06
N SER A 85 17.06 -1.13 -36.34
CA SER A 85 16.34 -1.02 -37.62
C SER A 85 16.16 0.44 -38.03
N GLU A 86 16.06 0.64 -39.31
CA GLU A 86 15.64 1.92 -39.89
C GLU A 86 14.13 1.92 -40.04
N ALA A 87 13.49 3.04 -39.74
CA ALA A 87 12.08 3.26 -39.95
C ALA A 87 11.91 4.47 -40.89
N ALA A 88 11.03 4.31 -41.90
CA ALA A 88 10.71 5.39 -42.86
C ALA A 88 9.60 6.27 -42.27
N LEU A 89 9.91 7.55 -42.13
CA LEU A 89 8.99 8.59 -41.67
C LEU A 89 8.71 9.56 -42.83
N HIS A 90 7.46 9.66 -43.23
CA HIS A 90 7.01 10.62 -44.25
C HIS A 90 6.15 11.70 -43.59
N ILE A 91 6.43 12.96 -43.89
CA ILE A 91 5.80 14.14 -43.32
C ILE A 91 5.28 15.02 -44.45
N GLU A 92 3.98 15.38 -44.47
CA GLU A 92 3.37 16.22 -45.48
C GLU A 92 2.31 17.17 -44.91
N GLY A 93 1.99 18.23 -45.65
CA GLY A 93 0.85 19.12 -45.35
C GLY A 93 1.06 20.10 -44.21
N PHE A 94 2.27 20.24 -43.68
CA PHE A 94 2.59 21.28 -42.68
C PHE A 94 2.83 22.62 -43.39
N THR A 95 2.38 23.72 -42.76
CA THR A 95 2.44 25.08 -43.28
C THR A 95 3.22 25.99 -42.35
N GLY A 96 4.15 26.75 -42.90
CA GLY A 96 4.92 27.74 -42.14
C GLY A 96 4.12 28.99 -41.78
N ALA A 97 4.73 29.89 -41.02
CA ALA A 97 4.13 31.13 -40.57
C ALA A 97 3.76 32.09 -41.74
N ASP A 98 4.44 31.95 -42.84
CA ASP A 98 4.21 32.68 -44.11
C ASP A 98 3.03 32.13 -44.91
N GLY A 99 2.41 31.05 -44.47
CA GLY A 99 1.31 30.35 -45.15
C GLY A 99 1.75 29.44 -46.34
N GLN A 100 3.07 29.24 -46.53
CA GLN A 100 3.56 28.28 -47.53
C GLN A 100 3.54 26.87 -46.97
N GLU A 101 3.06 25.92 -47.79
CA GLU A 101 3.04 24.52 -47.48
C GLU A 101 4.45 23.91 -47.57
N MET A 102 4.83 23.13 -46.57
CA MET A 102 6.07 22.35 -46.58
C MET A 102 5.99 21.27 -47.66
N PRO A 103 7.00 21.14 -48.54
CA PRO A 103 7.04 20.01 -49.45
C PRO A 103 7.12 18.70 -48.66
N PRO A 104 6.49 17.62 -49.15
CA PRO A 104 6.60 16.30 -48.54
C PRO A 104 8.05 15.93 -48.24
N GLN A 105 8.32 15.41 -47.03
CA GLN A 105 9.66 14.97 -46.59
C GLN A 105 9.66 13.49 -46.26
N ASP A 106 10.63 12.78 -46.81
CA ASP A 106 10.98 11.41 -46.40
C ASP A 106 12.22 11.44 -45.54
N LEU A 107 12.12 10.92 -44.34
CA LEU A 107 13.21 10.81 -43.39
C LEU A 107 13.42 9.34 -43.00
N THR A 108 14.67 8.93 -42.94
CA THR A 108 15.00 7.64 -42.34
C THR A 108 15.48 7.87 -40.92
N ILE A 109 14.79 7.27 -39.93
CA ILE A 109 15.16 7.34 -38.54
C ILE A 109 15.78 5.99 -38.14
N HIS A 110 16.90 6.06 -37.45
CA HIS A 110 17.54 4.86 -36.91
C HIS A 110 17.03 4.58 -35.50
N VAL A 111 16.31 3.47 -35.37
CA VAL A 111 15.68 3.07 -34.11
C VAL A 111 16.52 1.96 -33.48
N LYS A 112 17.13 2.24 -32.36
CA LYS A 112 17.84 1.23 -31.55
C LYS A 112 16.93 0.73 -30.44
N PRO A 113 16.61 -0.58 -30.42
CA PRO A 113 16.00 -1.12 -29.23
C PRO A 113 17.04 -1.04 -28.11
N ARG A 114 16.66 -0.41 -27.02
CA ARG A 114 17.40 -0.58 -25.76
C ARG A 114 17.32 -2.05 -25.41
N ARG A 115 18.43 -2.76 -25.39
CA ARG A 115 18.45 -4.07 -24.74
C ARG A 115 18.04 -3.84 -23.30
N ASN A 116 16.81 -4.20 -22.97
CA ASN A 116 16.29 -4.03 -21.65
C ASN A 116 17.12 -4.93 -20.72
N ARG A 117 18.03 -4.31 -19.97
CA ARG A 117 18.90 -4.96 -18.99
C ARG A 117 18.07 -5.66 -17.91
N TYR A 118 16.77 -5.37 -17.84
CA TYR A 118 15.82 -5.80 -16.84
C TYR A 118 14.72 -6.73 -17.37
N GLU A 119 14.69 -7.13 -18.65
CA GLU A 119 13.59 -7.93 -19.20
C GLU A 119 13.44 -9.28 -18.47
N GLU A 120 14.56 -9.94 -18.13
CA GLU A 120 14.54 -11.16 -17.30
C GLU A 120 14.04 -10.84 -15.90
N LYS A 121 14.47 -9.72 -15.31
CA LYS A 121 14.03 -9.25 -14.00
C LYS A 121 12.53 -8.95 -13.97
N TYR A 122 11.97 -8.34 -15.01
CA TYR A 122 10.53 -8.08 -15.07
C TYR A 122 9.72 -9.37 -15.07
N GLN A 123 10.18 -10.44 -15.72
CA GLN A 123 9.53 -11.74 -15.66
C GLN A 123 9.58 -12.33 -14.24
N GLU A 124 10.70 -12.19 -13.54
CA GLU A 124 10.82 -12.60 -12.13
C GLU A 124 9.86 -11.80 -11.25
N HIS A 125 9.78 -10.46 -11.42
CA HIS A 125 8.86 -9.61 -10.66
C HIS A 125 7.40 -9.95 -10.94
N GLU A 126 7.04 -10.21 -12.20
CA GLU A 126 5.68 -10.62 -12.58
C GLU A 126 5.32 -12.01 -12.03
N ALA A 127 6.30 -12.91 -11.91
CA ALA A 127 6.10 -14.20 -11.25
C ALA A 127 5.83 -14.02 -9.74
N VAL A 128 6.52 -13.11 -9.06
CA VAL A 128 6.22 -12.74 -7.67
C VAL A 128 4.80 -12.15 -7.55
N ALA A 129 4.41 -11.26 -8.48
CA ALA A 129 3.07 -10.69 -8.48
C ALA A 129 1.99 -11.77 -8.69
N LEU A 130 2.21 -12.71 -9.61
CA LEU A 130 1.31 -13.84 -9.86
C LEU A 130 1.23 -14.75 -8.63
N GLN A 131 2.37 -15.14 -8.05
CA GLN A 131 2.41 -15.99 -6.87
C GLN A 131 1.68 -15.33 -5.69
N THR A 132 1.87 -14.03 -5.50
CA THR A 132 1.18 -13.26 -4.45
C THR A 132 -0.33 -13.24 -4.69
N ALA A 133 -0.78 -13.01 -5.92
CA ALA A 133 -2.21 -13.03 -6.26
C ALA A 133 -2.85 -14.41 -6.07
N LEU A 134 -2.13 -15.48 -6.41
CA LEU A 134 -2.57 -16.87 -6.19
C LEU A 134 -2.68 -17.20 -4.70
N GLU A 135 -1.66 -16.85 -3.91
CA GLU A 135 -1.61 -17.17 -2.49
C GLU A 135 -2.49 -16.30 -1.61
N SER A 136 -2.97 -15.17 -2.12
CA SER A 136 -3.84 -14.24 -1.38
C SER A 136 -5.33 -14.41 -1.64
N ALA A 137 -5.73 -15.08 -2.71
CA ALA A 137 -7.14 -15.33 -3.02
C ALA A 137 -7.74 -16.31 -2.00
N VAL A 138 -8.88 -15.93 -1.41
CA VAL A 138 -9.53 -16.68 -0.32
C VAL A 138 -10.80 -17.36 -0.82
N LEU A 139 -10.84 -18.68 -0.71
CA LEU A 139 -12.05 -19.44 -0.98
C LEU A 139 -12.98 -19.38 0.24
N LEU A 140 -14.12 -18.71 0.11
CA LEU A 140 -15.08 -18.49 1.20
C LEU A 140 -16.17 -19.58 1.27
N LYS A 141 -16.57 -20.12 0.12
CA LYS A 141 -17.56 -21.18 -0.01
C LYS A 141 -17.20 -22.07 -1.20
N ASN A 142 -17.35 -23.39 -1.06
CA ASN A 142 -17.23 -24.34 -2.17
C ASN A 142 -17.91 -25.66 -1.79
N ASP A 143 -18.87 -26.09 -2.57
CA ASP A 143 -19.54 -27.41 -2.42
C ASP A 143 -18.88 -28.50 -3.25
N GLY A 144 -17.74 -28.23 -3.86
CA GLY A 144 -17.04 -29.09 -4.81
C GLY A 144 -17.19 -28.64 -6.27
N THR A 145 -17.86 -27.50 -6.52
CA THR A 145 -18.00 -26.90 -7.85
C THR A 145 -16.66 -26.46 -8.40
N LEU A 146 -15.80 -25.87 -7.56
CA LEU A 146 -14.43 -25.51 -7.92
C LEU A 146 -13.46 -26.65 -7.51
N PRO A 147 -12.41 -26.91 -8.32
CA PRO A 147 -12.10 -26.29 -9.61
C PRO A 147 -13.01 -26.76 -10.74
N LEU A 148 -13.18 -25.89 -11.74
CA LEU A 148 -13.90 -26.21 -12.97
C LEU A 148 -13.06 -27.11 -13.90
N LYS A 149 -13.73 -27.69 -14.92
CA LYS A 149 -13.01 -28.31 -16.03
C LYS A 149 -12.24 -27.26 -16.81
N LYS A 150 -11.08 -27.63 -17.37
CA LYS A 150 -10.21 -26.70 -18.10
C LYS A 150 -10.91 -26.02 -19.28
N GLU A 151 -11.78 -26.76 -19.97
CA GLU A 151 -12.52 -26.31 -21.17
C GLU A 151 -13.92 -25.78 -20.83
N ALA A 152 -14.20 -25.46 -19.54
CA ALA A 152 -15.52 -24.99 -19.13
C ALA A 152 -15.95 -23.72 -19.87
N LYS A 153 -17.22 -23.69 -20.27
CA LYS A 153 -17.84 -22.49 -20.84
C LYS A 153 -18.58 -21.70 -19.77
N LEU A 154 -18.24 -20.41 -19.63
CA LEU A 154 -18.74 -19.54 -18.58
C LEU A 154 -19.81 -18.58 -19.08
N ALA A 155 -20.85 -18.36 -18.28
CA ALA A 155 -21.75 -17.22 -18.41
C ALA A 155 -21.29 -16.14 -17.41
N LEU A 156 -20.92 -14.94 -17.88
CA LEU A 156 -20.29 -13.90 -17.09
C LEU A 156 -21.29 -12.78 -16.77
N PHE A 157 -21.50 -12.48 -15.49
CA PHE A 157 -22.50 -11.52 -15.03
C PHE A 157 -21.90 -10.46 -14.11
N GLY A 158 -22.50 -9.27 -14.11
CA GLY A 158 -22.23 -8.21 -13.16
C GLY A 158 -21.20 -7.19 -13.63
N SER A 159 -21.19 -6.06 -12.94
CA SER A 159 -20.38 -4.89 -13.31
C SER A 159 -18.87 -5.14 -13.32
N GLY A 160 -18.40 -6.12 -12.56
CA GLY A 160 -17.00 -6.50 -12.49
C GLY A 160 -16.46 -7.17 -13.76
N VAL A 161 -17.32 -7.64 -14.68
CA VAL A 161 -16.88 -8.23 -15.95
C VAL A 161 -16.12 -7.21 -16.78
N ALA A 162 -16.66 -5.99 -16.94
CA ALA A 162 -16.00 -4.91 -17.65
C ALA A 162 -15.07 -4.05 -16.75
N ASN A 163 -15.26 -4.10 -15.43
CA ASN A 163 -14.53 -3.23 -14.49
C ASN A 163 -13.85 -4.04 -13.38
N TYR A 164 -13.09 -5.07 -13.76
CA TYR A 164 -12.29 -5.81 -12.80
C TYR A 164 -11.19 -4.93 -12.23
N ARG A 165 -11.22 -4.71 -10.91
CA ARG A 165 -10.30 -3.79 -10.22
C ARG A 165 -9.03 -4.52 -9.79
N ILE A 166 -7.90 -3.85 -9.95
CA ILE A 166 -6.58 -4.41 -9.62
C ILE A 166 -5.87 -3.64 -8.50
N CYS A 167 -6.28 -2.40 -8.22
CA CYS A 167 -5.68 -1.54 -7.21
C CYS A 167 -6.71 -0.55 -6.63
N PRO A 168 -6.45 0.05 -5.46
CA PRO A 168 -7.26 1.13 -4.90
C PRO A 168 -6.95 2.46 -5.60
N THR A 169 -7.61 3.53 -5.14
CA THR A 169 -7.33 4.92 -5.53
C THR A 169 -6.31 5.57 -4.59
N GLY A 170 -5.75 6.73 -4.98
CA GLY A 170 -4.79 7.48 -4.15
C GLY A 170 -3.38 6.88 -4.16
N ALA A 171 -2.69 6.94 -3.03
CA ALA A 171 -1.31 6.48 -2.87
C ALA A 171 -1.10 4.97 -3.13
N GLY A 172 -2.16 4.16 -3.01
CA GLY A 172 -2.13 2.73 -3.34
C GLY A 172 -2.32 2.41 -4.83
N ARG A 173 -2.46 3.43 -5.69
CA ARG A 173 -2.61 3.26 -7.14
C ARG A 173 -1.33 2.67 -7.73
N ILE A 174 -1.51 1.83 -8.77
CA ILE A 174 -0.42 1.29 -9.59
C ILE A 174 -0.60 1.68 -11.06
N ASN A 175 0.50 1.75 -11.80
CA ASN A 175 0.53 1.89 -13.25
C ASN A 175 1.28 0.69 -13.84
N PRO A 176 0.62 -0.45 -14.01
CA PRO A 176 1.30 -1.70 -14.37
C PRO A 176 1.66 -1.73 -15.86
N ARG A 177 2.77 -2.43 -16.20
CA ARG A 177 3.19 -2.69 -17.58
C ARG A 177 2.14 -3.41 -18.40
N THR A 178 1.43 -4.34 -17.79
CA THR A 178 0.36 -5.10 -18.44
C THR A 178 -0.89 -5.10 -17.58
N ARG A 179 -2.02 -5.07 -18.22
CA ARG A 179 -3.32 -5.22 -17.58
C ARG A 179 -4.23 -5.99 -18.51
N ARG A 180 -4.58 -7.20 -18.14
CA ARG A 180 -5.59 -7.98 -18.86
C ARG A 180 -6.97 -7.72 -18.27
N SER A 181 -7.99 -7.54 -19.14
CA SER A 181 -9.38 -7.62 -18.71
C SER A 181 -9.74 -9.08 -18.38
N LEU A 182 -10.87 -9.29 -17.73
CA LEU A 182 -11.34 -10.64 -17.44
C LEU A 182 -11.56 -11.46 -18.73
N LEU A 183 -12.14 -10.87 -19.76
CA LEU A 183 -12.36 -11.53 -21.05
C LEU A 183 -11.04 -11.91 -21.73
N GLN A 184 -10.07 -10.98 -21.78
CA GLN A 184 -8.74 -11.27 -22.33
C GLN A 184 -8.03 -12.39 -21.56
N ALA A 185 -8.18 -12.44 -20.21
CA ALA A 185 -7.58 -13.51 -19.44
C ALA A 185 -8.21 -14.88 -19.74
N ILE A 186 -9.51 -14.95 -19.96
CA ILE A 186 -10.16 -16.18 -20.40
C ILE A 186 -9.63 -16.64 -21.75
N GLU A 187 -9.50 -15.71 -22.71
CA GLU A 187 -9.05 -16.01 -24.08
C GLU A 187 -7.56 -16.36 -24.18
N GLU A 188 -6.70 -15.69 -23.39
CA GLU A 188 -5.24 -15.77 -23.53
C GLU A 188 -4.57 -16.66 -22.51
N ALA A 189 -5.16 -16.80 -21.31
CA ALA A 189 -4.54 -17.43 -20.15
C ALA A 189 -5.24 -18.70 -19.66
N SER A 190 -6.28 -19.19 -20.36
CA SER A 190 -7.00 -20.42 -20.03
C SER A 190 -7.47 -21.18 -21.26
N GLU A 191 -7.92 -22.42 -21.08
CA GLU A 191 -8.63 -23.20 -22.10
C GLU A 191 -10.16 -22.99 -22.00
N MET A 192 -10.62 -22.21 -21.02
CA MET A 192 -12.02 -21.86 -20.83
C MET A 192 -12.52 -20.95 -21.96
N SER A 193 -13.82 -20.89 -22.10
CA SER A 193 -14.51 -19.98 -23.00
C SER A 193 -15.67 -19.30 -22.28
N TYR A 194 -16.27 -18.31 -22.92
CA TYR A 194 -17.45 -17.63 -22.36
C TYR A 194 -18.57 -17.50 -23.39
N ASP A 195 -19.76 -17.24 -22.89
CA ASP A 195 -20.92 -16.96 -23.75
C ASP A 195 -20.87 -15.49 -24.19
N ALA A 196 -20.67 -15.28 -25.49
CA ALA A 196 -20.49 -13.94 -26.06
C ALA A 196 -21.74 -13.05 -25.92
N GLU A 197 -22.94 -13.67 -25.96
CA GLU A 197 -24.21 -12.94 -25.88
C GLU A 197 -24.42 -12.38 -24.47
N ILE A 198 -24.07 -13.15 -23.44
CA ILE A 198 -24.07 -12.68 -22.04
C ILE A 198 -22.95 -11.63 -21.84
N ALA A 199 -21.74 -11.89 -22.34
CA ALA A 199 -20.61 -10.97 -22.16
C ALA A 199 -20.88 -9.60 -22.78
N GLU A 200 -21.56 -9.54 -23.91
CA GLU A 200 -21.93 -8.28 -24.58
C GLU A 200 -22.85 -7.42 -23.68
N LEU A 201 -23.77 -8.03 -22.91
CA LEU A 201 -24.64 -7.30 -21.99
C LEU A 201 -23.84 -6.57 -20.91
N TYR A 202 -22.67 -7.12 -20.50
CA TYR A 202 -21.80 -6.58 -19.47
C TYR A 202 -20.50 -5.96 -20.04
N ALA A 203 -20.44 -5.66 -21.34
CA ALA A 203 -19.32 -4.96 -21.95
C ALA A 203 -19.10 -3.54 -21.36
N VAL A 204 -20.15 -2.97 -20.77
CA VAL A 204 -20.12 -1.74 -19.98
C VAL A 204 -20.54 -2.07 -18.54
N PRO A 205 -19.87 -1.50 -17.50
CA PRO A 205 -20.20 -1.82 -16.10
C PRO A 205 -21.67 -1.62 -15.77
N ASN A 206 -22.39 -2.68 -15.43
CA ASN A 206 -23.79 -2.67 -15.00
C ASN A 206 -24.14 -3.98 -14.27
N ASN A 207 -25.29 -3.99 -13.56
CA ASN A 207 -25.81 -5.15 -12.85
C ASN A 207 -27.23 -5.51 -13.34
N ARG A 208 -27.54 -5.25 -14.61
CA ARG A 208 -28.84 -5.57 -15.19
C ARG A 208 -29.09 -7.06 -15.19
N LEU A 209 -30.29 -7.44 -14.81
CA LEU A 209 -30.74 -8.82 -14.98
C LEU A 209 -30.97 -9.09 -16.47
N PRO A 210 -30.43 -10.17 -17.07
CA PRO A 210 -30.78 -10.62 -18.41
C PRO A 210 -32.25 -10.97 -18.50
N ASP A 211 -32.80 -10.90 -19.71
CA ASP A 211 -34.13 -11.42 -19.89
C ASP A 211 -34.17 -12.96 -19.67
N ARG A 212 -35.36 -13.46 -19.39
CA ARG A 212 -35.58 -14.86 -19.04
C ARG A 212 -35.08 -15.83 -20.11
N ALA A 213 -35.33 -15.50 -21.40
CA ALA A 213 -34.93 -16.38 -22.51
C ALA A 213 -33.40 -16.45 -22.62
N LEU A 214 -32.71 -15.34 -22.44
CA LEU A 214 -31.25 -15.29 -22.45
C LEU A 214 -30.63 -16.10 -21.30
N LEU A 215 -31.24 -16.02 -20.10
CA LEU A 215 -30.83 -16.84 -18.94
C LEU A 215 -31.07 -18.34 -19.16
N GLU A 216 -32.24 -18.74 -19.67
CA GLU A 216 -32.54 -20.13 -19.98
C GLU A 216 -31.58 -20.66 -21.06
N ASN A 217 -31.28 -19.89 -22.09
CA ASN A 217 -30.32 -20.24 -23.13
C ASN A 217 -28.89 -20.36 -22.56
N ALA A 218 -28.50 -19.47 -21.66
CA ALA A 218 -27.17 -19.53 -21.00
C ALA A 218 -27.06 -20.79 -20.14
N ALA A 219 -28.08 -21.16 -19.40
CA ALA A 219 -28.12 -22.37 -18.57
C ALA A 219 -28.00 -23.67 -19.41
N GLU A 220 -28.46 -23.67 -20.66
CA GLU A 220 -28.29 -24.81 -21.57
C GLU A 220 -26.91 -24.88 -22.22
N ARG A 221 -26.22 -23.72 -22.39
CA ARG A 221 -24.98 -23.61 -23.18
C ARG A 221 -23.71 -23.52 -22.32
N CYS A 222 -23.84 -23.16 -21.04
CA CYS A 222 -22.68 -22.88 -20.17
C CYS A 222 -22.57 -23.90 -19.05
N ASP A 223 -21.34 -24.20 -18.66
CA ASP A 223 -21.05 -25.12 -17.57
C ASP A 223 -21.21 -24.47 -16.19
N ALA A 224 -21.01 -23.15 -16.09
CA ALA A 224 -21.14 -22.39 -14.85
C ALA A 224 -21.44 -20.91 -15.10
N ALA A 225 -22.10 -20.28 -14.13
CA ALA A 225 -22.19 -18.83 -14.02
C ALA A 225 -21.03 -18.28 -13.16
N LEU A 226 -20.50 -17.13 -13.56
CA LEU A 226 -19.55 -16.35 -12.82
C LEU A 226 -20.12 -14.95 -12.59
N VAL A 227 -20.56 -14.66 -11.36
CA VAL A 227 -21.10 -13.35 -10.99
C VAL A 227 -20.02 -12.53 -10.31
N VAL A 228 -19.61 -11.41 -10.92
CA VAL A 228 -18.47 -10.61 -10.47
C VAL A 228 -18.96 -9.34 -9.78
N LEU A 229 -18.90 -9.32 -8.45
CA LEU A 229 -19.17 -8.16 -7.62
C LEU A 229 -17.88 -7.37 -7.40
N THR A 230 -17.92 -6.08 -7.71
CA THR A 230 -16.73 -5.22 -7.56
C THR A 230 -17.00 -4.01 -6.69
N ARG A 231 -16.07 -3.72 -5.80
CA ARG A 231 -16.01 -2.52 -4.97
C ARG A 231 -14.60 -1.97 -4.96
N GLY A 232 -14.46 -0.67 -4.90
CA GLY A 232 -13.15 -0.05 -4.77
C GLY A 232 -13.24 1.22 -3.97
N THR A 233 -12.26 1.41 -3.13
CA THR A 233 -12.08 2.60 -2.32
C THR A 233 -10.59 2.92 -2.25
N GLY A 234 -10.19 3.85 -1.44
CA GLY A 234 -8.82 4.24 -1.24
C GLY A 234 -8.74 5.55 -0.46
N GLU A 235 -7.68 6.26 -0.69
CA GLU A 235 -7.41 7.52 -0.03
C GLU A 235 -8.52 8.56 -0.26
N ASN A 236 -8.86 9.31 0.77
CA ASN A 236 -9.92 10.33 0.86
C ASN A 236 -11.37 9.81 0.88
N ILE A 237 -11.62 8.52 0.88
CA ILE A 237 -12.98 7.96 0.78
C ILE A 237 -13.14 6.79 1.74
N ASP A 238 -13.92 6.97 2.80
CA ASP A 238 -14.36 5.87 3.68
C ASP A 238 -15.64 5.20 3.16
N ASN A 239 -15.81 3.94 3.51
CA ASN A 239 -17.00 3.17 3.18
C ASN A 239 -18.14 3.43 4.18
N ARG A 240 -19.37 3.11 3.78
CA ARG A 240 -20.57 3.31 4.58
C ARG A 240 -21.43 2.06 4.65
N PRO A 241 -22.27 1.89 5.69
CA PRO A 241 -23.25 0.81 5.81
C PRO A 241 -24.49 1.07 4.94
N VAL A 242 -24.29 1.29 3.65
CA VAL A 242 -25.36 1.58 2.68
C VAL A 242 -25.33 0.61 1.51
N ARG A 243 -26.44 0.54 0.75
CA ARG A 243 -26.50 -0.25 -0.48
C ARG A 243 -25.53 0.30 -1.54
N GLY A 244 -24.80 -0.60 -2.19
CA GLY A 244 -23.77 -0.27 -3.17
C GLY A 244 -22.36 -0.06 -2.58
N GLU A 245 -22.25 0.02 -1.25
CA GLU A 245 -21.00 0.04 -0.51
C GLU A 245 -20.88 -1.25 0.32
N TYR A 246 -21.24 -1.23 1.61
CA TYR A 246 -21.20 -2.46 2.43
C TYR A 246 -22.28 -3.46 1.99
N TYR A 247 -23.53 -3.03 1.83
CA TYR A 247 -24.61 -3.90 1.38
C TYR A 247 -24.68 -3.97 -0.15
N LEU A 248 -25.15 -5.08 -0.70
CA LEU A 248 -25.44 -5.21 -2.12
C LEU A 248 -26.53 -4.20 -2.52
N THR A 249 -26.47 -3.69 -3.76
CA THR A 249 -27.62 -2.98 -4.35
C THR A 249 -28.77 -3.95 -4.58
N GLU A 250 -29.98 -3.43 -4.79
CA GLU A 250 -31.15 -4.29 -5.11
C GLU A 250 -30.96 -5.03 -6.44
N GLU A 251 -30.29 -4.38 -7.40
CA GLU A 251 -29.97 -5.02 -8.69
C GLU A 251 -28.94 -6.13 -8.52
N GLU A 252 -27.90 -5.93 -7.72
CA GLU A 252 -26.88 -6.96 -7.45
C GLU A 252 -27.49 -8.16 -6.71
N GLU A 253 -28.29 -7.90 -5.68
CA GLU A 253 -28.98 -8.94 -4.91
C GLU A 253 -29.91 -9.75 -5.80
N THR A 254 -30.71 -9.06 -6.64
CA THR A 254 -31.60 -9.70 -7.63
C THR A 254 -30.80 -10.50 -8.66
N LEU A 255 -29.71 -9.95 -9.19
CA LEU A 255 -28.87 -10.61 -10.18
C LEU A 255 -28.27 -11.91 -9.62
N VAL A 256 -27.63 -11.83 -8.44
CA VAL A 256 -26.99 -12.98 -7.80
C VAL A 256 -27.97 -14.12 -7.59
N HIS A 257 -29.12 -13.84 -6.94
CA HIS A 257 -30.10 -14.90 -6.64
C HIS A 257 -30.80 -15.45 -7.87
N THR A 258 -31.10 -14.59 -8.87
CA THR A 258 -31.76 -15.05 -10.10
C THR A 258 -30.83 -15.92 -10.94
N VAL A 259 -29.55 -15.52 -11.07
CA VAL A 259 -28.53 -16.29 -11.80
C VAL A 259 -28.28 -17.63 -11.07
N ALA A 260 -28.14 -17.60 -9.75
CA ALA A 260 -27.94 -18.80 -8.95
C ALA A 260 -29.09 -19.80 -9.09
N ALA A 261 -30.32 -19.31 -9.10
CA ALA A 261 -31.51 -20.18 -9.30
C ALA A 261 -31.65 -20.71 -10.74
N ALA A 262 -31.05 -20.03 -11.73
CA ALA A 262 -31.22 -20.40 -13.14
C ALA A 262 -30.12 -21.35 -13.65
N LEU A 263 -28.89 -21.27 -13.17
CA LEU A 263 -27.75 -22.09 -13.61
C LEU A 263 -27.38 -23.13 -12.54
N GLU A 264 -27.05 -24.34 -12.97
CA GLU A 264 -26.72 -25.47 -12.10
C GLU A 264 -25.49 -25.15 -11.18
N ARG A 265 -24.57 -24.35 -11.67
CA ARG A 265 -23.37 -23.93 -10.94
C ARG A 265 -23.23 -22.42 -10.97
N CYS A 266 -23.30 -21.81 -9.80
CA CYS A 266 -23.12 -20.38 -9.62
C CYS A 266 -21.92 -20.10 -8.72
N ILE A 267 -20.94 -19.38 -9.26
CA ILE A 267 -19.72 -18.93 -8.58
C ILE A 267 -19.80 -17.43 -8.44
N VAL A 268 -19.64 -16.92 -7.22
CA VAL A 268 -19.56 -15.49 -6.97
C VAL A 268 -18.10 -15.11 -6.75
N LEU A 269 -17.63 -14.09 -7.50
CA LEU A 269 -16.33 -13.47 -7.31
C LEU A 269 -16.50 -12.16 -6.54
N LEU A 270 -15.76 -12.03 -5.45
CA LEU A 270 -15.66 -10.80 -4.68
C LEU A 270 -14.34 -10.07 -5.04
N ASN A 271 -14.42 -9.22 -6.05
CA ASN A 271 -13.35 -8.30 -6.44
C ASN A 271 -13.53 -6.98 -5.67
N VAL A 272 -13.34 -7.03 -4.36
CA VAL A 272 -13.64 -5.92 -3.44
C VAL A 272 -12.43 -5.57 -2.59
N SER A 273 -12.29 -4.30 -2.25
CA SER A 273 -11.15 -3.76 -1.49
C SER A 273 -11.35 -3.79 0.04
N TYR A 274 -12.50 -4.25 0.51
CA TYR A 274 -12.91 -4.30 1.92
C TYR A 274 -14.02 -5.33 2.13
N PRO A 275 -14.27 -5.78 3.38
CA PRO A 275 -15.37 -6.66 3.71
C PRO A 275 -16.73 -6.08 3.30
N ILE A 276 -17.58 -6.89 2.68
CA ILE A 276 -18.96 -6.55 2.34
C ILE A 276 -19.93 -7.51 3.02
N ASP A 277 -21.20 -7.17 3.02
CA ASP A 277 -22.26 -8.07 3.48
C ASP A 277 -22.28 -9.38 2.68
N THR A 278 -22.08 -10.50 3.35
CA THR A 278 -22.02 -11.82 2.76
C THR A 278 -23.24 -12.70 3.06
N ARG A 279 -24.33 -12.13 3.63
CA ARG A 279 -25.54 -12.91 3.97
C ARG A 279 -26.19 -13.60 2.77
N PHE A 280 -25.99 -13.05 1.55
CA PHE A 280 -26.44 -13.68 0.31
C PHE A 280 -25.84 -15.08 0.08
N LEU A 281 -24.67 -15.39 0.66
CA LEU A 281 -24.03 -16.72 0.56
C LEU A 281 -24.81 -17.83 1.30
N ALA A 282 -25.85 -17.46 2.08
CA ALA A 282 -26.76 -18.43 2.69
C ALA A 282 -27.67 -19.10 1.64
N ASP A 283 -27.79 -18.54 0.45
CA ASP A 283 -28.49 -19.18 -0.68
C ASP A 283 -27.75 -20.47 -1.08
N GLU A 284 -28.50 -21.59 -1.05
CA GLU A 284 -27.96 -22.92 -1.37
C GLU A 284 -27.59 -23.08 -2.86
N HIS A 285 -28.16 -22.27 -3.74
CA HIS A 285 -27.90 -22.28 -5.18
C HIS A 285 -26.55 -21.55 -5.52
N ILE A 286 -25.95 -20.84 -4.59
CA ILE A 286 -24.59 -20.31 -4.75
C ILE A 286 -23.61 -21.39 -4.33
N ASN A 287 -22.94 -22.00 -5.29
CA ASN A 287 -22.10 -23.19 -5.09
C ASN A 287 -20.70 -22.84 -4.58
N ALA A 288 -20.13 -21.72 -5.03
CA ALA A 288 -18.81 -21.27 -4.59
C ALA A 288 -18.73 -19.75 -4.49
N CYS A 289 -17.83 -19.28 -3.62
CA CYS A 289 -17.47 -17.87 -3.50
C CYS A 289 -15.98 -17.72 -3.32
N LEU A 290 -15.34 -16.91 -4.18
CA LEU A 290 -13.92 -16.62 -4.14
C LEU A 290 -13.72 -15.11 -3.92
N TYR A 291 -13.05 -14.73 -2.83
CA TYR A 291 -12.58 -13.38 -2.59
C TYR A 291 -11.20 -13.22 -3.25
N THR A 292 -11.14 -12.38 -4.29
CA THR A 292 -9.92 -12.10 -5.05
C THR A 292 -9.29 -10.77 -4.68
N GLY A 293 -9.98 -9.95 -3.90
CA GLY A 293 -9.49 -8.64 -3.51
C GLY A 293 -9.03 -7.79 -4.70
N LEU A 294 -7.99 -7.00 -4.49
CA LEU A 294 -7.31 -6.22 -5.52
C LEU A 294 -5.92 -6.84 -5.78
N GLY A 295 -5.87 -7.80 -6.68
CA GLY A 295 -4.75 -8.73 -6.88
C GLY A 295 -3.63 -8.21 -7.79
N GLY A 296 -3.51 -6.89 -8.06
CA GLY A 296 -2.42 -6.35 -8.88
C GLY A 296 -2.51 -6.70 -10.36
N MET A 297 -1.39 -6.56 -11.06
CA MET A 297 -1.33 -6.73 -12.51
C MET A 297 -1.62 -8.15 -13.00
N GLN A 298 -1.37 -9.16 -12.16
CA GLN A 298 -1.56 -10.57 -12.49
C GLN A 298 -2.88 -11.14 -11.93
N ALA A 299 -3.80 -10.29 -11.42
CA ALA A 299 -5.03 -10.71 -10.76
C ALA A 299 -5.91 -11.63 -11.61
N THR A 300 -6.10 -11.30 -12.89
CA THR A 300 -6.95 -12.09 -13.79
C THR A 300 -6.26 -13.39 -14.26
N GLU A 301 -4.94 -13.39 -14.43
CA GLU A 301 -4.15 -14.60 -14.69
C GLU A 301 -4.26 -15.58 -13.50
N ALA A 302 -4.07 -15.08 -12.27
CA ALA A 302 -4.23 -15.87 -11.05
C ALA A 302 -5.65 -16.46 -10.94
N LEU A 303 -6.65 -15.65 -11.24
CA LEU A 303 -8.06 -16.11 -11.23
C LEU A 303 -8.27 -17.27 -12.18
N MET A 304 -7.74 -17.24 -13.42
CA MET A 304 -7.88 -18.35 -14.36
C MET A 304 -7.25 -19.64 -13.80
N GLN A 305 -6.05 -19.55 -13.22
CA GLN A 305 -5.39 -20.71 -12.63
C GLN A 305 -6.13 -21.29 -11.41
N LEU A 306 -6.81 -20.44 -10.65
CA LEU A 306 -7.63 -20.88 -9.53
C LEU A 306 -8.94 -21.52 -10.03
N LEU A 307 -9.60 -20.95 -11.03
CA LEU A 307 -10.85 -21.48 -11.54
C LEU A 307 -10.69 -22.86 -12.20
N ASP A 308 -9.59 -23.09 -12.94
CA ASP A 308 -9.35 -24.35 -13.67
C ASP A 308 -8.49 -25.37 -12.90
N GLY A 309 -8.10 -25.05 -11.66
CA GLY A 309 -7.38 -25.94 -10.77
C GLY A 309 -5.89 -26.14 -11.09
N ARG A 310 -5.29 -25.32 -11.99
CA ARG A 310 -3.82 -25.27 -12.14
C ARG A 310 -3.15 -24.80 -10.84
N SER A 311 -3.87 -24.04 -10.03
CA SER A 311 -3.47 -23.63 -8.69
C SER A 311 -4.60 -23.85 -7.70
N THR A 312 -4.25 -24.12 -6.45
CA THR A 312 -5.19 -24.33 -5.34
C THR A 312 -5.23 -23.07 -4.45
N PRO A 313 -6.43 -22.55 -4.10
CA PRO A 313 -6.54 -21.43 -3.16
C PRO A 313 -5.85 -21.77 -1.83
N SER A 314 -5.08 -20.82 -1.33
CA SER A 314 -4.36 -20.94 -0.07
C SER A 314 -4.27 -19.63 0.70
N GLY A 315 -5.04 -18.63 0.27
CA GLY A 315 -5.19 -17.36 0.95
C GLY A 315 -6.09 -17.47 2.17
N HIS A 316 -5.85 -16.62 3.15
CA HIS A 316 -6.64 -16.53 4.39
C HIS A 316 -7.01 -15.08 4.66
N LEU A 317 -8.18 -14.84 5.25
CA LEU A 317 -8.63 -13.48 5.54
C LEU A 317 -7.71 -12.79 6.56
N PRO A 318 -7.13 -11.64 6.22
CA PRO A 318 -6.34 -10.87 7.18
C PRO A 318 -7.21 -10.07 8.17
N ASP A 319 -8.54 -10.19 8.05
CA ASP A 319 -9.55 -9.50 8.84
C ASP A 319 -10.71 -10.43 9.19
N THR A 320 -11.37 -10.14 10.30
CA THR A 320 -12.67 -10.73 10.62
C THR A 320 -13.76 -10.09 9.77
N TRP A 321 -14.55 -10.90 9.06
CA TRP A 321 -15.73 -10.43 8.35
C TRP A 321 -16.96 -10.61 9.23
N PRO A 322 -17.58 -9.52 9.73
CA PRO A 322 -18.75 -9.60 10.60
C PRO A 322 -19.99 -10.08 9.82
N ALA A 323 -20.96 -10.68 10.51
CA ALA A 323 -22.23 -11.03 9.93
C ALA A 323 -23.11 -9.80 9.64
N ASP A 324 -23.00 -8.79 10.49
CA ASP A 324 -23.50 -7.43 10.26
C ASP A 324 -22.39 -6.43 10.61
N CYS A 325 -22.27 -5.35 9.84
CA CYS A 325 -21.19 -4.37 10.03
C CYS A 325 -21.19 -3.73 11.44
N PHE A 326 -22.34 -3.65 12.10
CA PHE A 326 -22.46 -3.12 13.46
C PHE A 326 -22.19 -4.14 14.57
N ASP A 327 -21.94 -5.41 14.22
CA ASP A 327 -21.42 -6.38 15.18
C ASP A 327 -19.97 -6.05 15.59
N GLN A 328 -19.27 -5.24 14.82
CA GLN A 328 -17.92 -4.78 15.12
C GLN A 328 -17.97 -3.50 15.96
N PRO A 329 -17.34 -3.46 17.15
CA PRO A 329 -17.44 -2.31 18.07
C PRO A 329 -16.99 -1.00 17.47
N SER A 330 -15.89 -1.00 16.70
CA SER A 330 -15.33 0.18 16.04
C SER A 330 -16.28 0.78 15.00
N SER A 331 -17.24 0.04 14.46
CA SER A 331 -18.26 0.56 13.54
C SER A 331 -19.26 1.47 14.23
N VAL A 332 -19.52 1.26 15.52
CA VAL A 332 -20.46 2.08 16.30
C VAL A 332 -19.96 3.52 16.48
N ASN A 333 -18.67 3.71 16.62
CA ASN A 333 -18.03 5.01 16.80
C ASN A 333 -17.12 5.43 15.61
N PHE A 334 -17.39 4.89 14.42
CA PHE A 334 -16.70 5.32 13.21
C PHE A 334 -17.23 6.68 12.73
N LEU A 335 -16.32 7.60 12.40
CA LEU A 335 -16.67 9.00 12.17
C LEU A 335 -17.65 9.22 11.02
N ASN A 336 -17.59 8.38 9.99
CA ASN A 336 -18.40 8.55 8.78
C ASN A 336 -19.91 8.26 8.96
N PHE A 337 -20.36 7.81 10.14
CA PHE A 337 -21.76 7.45 10.45
C PHE A 337 -22.45 8.37 11.44
N THR A 338 -21.95 9.57 11.63
CA THR A 338 -22.66 10.49 12.50
C THR A 338 -24.00 10.86 11.88
N GLU A 339 -25.05 10.87 12.68
CA GLU A 339 -26.42 11.22 12.29
C GLU A 339 -26.58 12.66 11.74
N VAL A 340 -25.50 13.39 11.67
CA VAL A 340 -25.49 14.84 11.35
C VAL A 340 -25.46 15.10 9.86
N THR A 341 -25.06 14.16 9.01
CA THR A 341 -24.99 14.38 7.56
C THR A 341 -25.45 13.18 6.75
N ASP A 342 -26.38 13.40 5.81
CA ASP A 342 -26.80 12.40 4.81
C ASP A 342 -25.71 12.12 3.74
N ARG A 343 -24.57 12.79 3.82
CA ARG A 343 -23.44 12.63 2.90
C ARG A 343 -22.18 12.15 3.64
N PRO A 344 -21.26 11.47 2.95
CA PRO A 344 -19.94 11.15 3.50
C PRO A 344 -19.22 12.45 3.90
N MET A 345 -18.56 12.43 5.05
CA MET A 345 -17.70 13.55 5.45
C MET A 345 -16.44 13.55 4.59
N GLN A 346 -16.08 14.73 4.10
CA GLN A 346 -14.87 14.92 3.29
C GLN A 346 -13.68 15.31 4.17
N THR A 347 -12.49 15.07 3.68
CA THR A 347 -11.23 15.40 4.39
C THR A 347 -11.03 16.88 4.62
N ASP A 348 -11.65 17.72 3.80
CA ASP A 348 -11.56 19.18 3.78
C ASP A 348 -12.77 19.88 4.41
N ASP A 349 -13.76 19.16 4.93
CA ASP A 349 -14.89 19.75 5.67
C ASP A 349 -14.34 20.64 6.81
N PRO A 350 -14.94 21.82 7.07
CA PRO A 350 -14.39 22.79 8.01
C PRO A 350 -14.53 22.40 9.49
N CYS A 351 -15.31 21.35 9.78
CA CYS A 351 -15.55 20.86 11.13
C CYS A 351 -14.34 20.09 11.66
N TRP A 352 -14.22 20.04 12.99
CA TRP A 352 -13.30 19.19 13.72
C TRP A 352 -14.03 18.00 14.33
N ALA A 353 -13.32 16.92 14.59
CA ALA A 353 -13.90 15.73 15.19
C ALA A 353 -12.99 15.13 16.27
N ARG A 354 -13.60 14.36 17.18
CA ARG A 354 -12.90 13.47 18.10
C ARG A 354 -13.42 12.06 17.90
N VAL A 355 -12.51 11.11 17.81
CA VAL A 355 -12.80 9.68 17.66
C VAL A 355 -12.23 8.95 18.86
N CYS A 356 -13.09 8.52 19.79
CA CYS A 356 -12.66 7.74 20.95
C CYS A 356 -12.64 6.25 20.59
N TYR A 357 -11.50 5.60 20.82
CA TYR A 357 -11.26 4.19 20.52
C TYR A 357 -11.69 3.33 21.71
N GLU A 358 -12.99 3.34 22.00
CA GLU A 358 -13.57 2.68 23.18
C GLU A 358 -13.49 1.16 23.14
N GLU A 359 -13.27 0.56 21.97
CA GLU A 359 -13.03 -0.86 21.84
C GLU A 359 -11.69 -1.30 22.46
N GLY A 360 -10.75 -0.37 22.69
CA GLY A 360 -9.46 -0.65 23.30
C GLY A 360 -8.69 -1.75 22.58
N LEU A 361 -8.36 -2.82 23.29
CA LEU A 361 -7.66 -3.98 22.71
C LEU A 361 -8.58 -4.91 21.90
N TYR A 362 -9.90 -4.69 21.91
CA TYR A 362 -10.88 -5.59 21.33
C TYR A 362 -11.22 -5.20 19.88
N VAL A 363 -10.19 -5.20 19.03
CA VAL A 363 -10.31 -4.98 17.58
C VAL A 363 -10.41 -6.34 16.87
N GLY A 364 -11.31 -6.46 15.88
CA GLY A 364 -11.46 -7.65 15.05
C GLY A 364 -11.67 -8.93 15.84
N TYR A 365 -10.95 -10.02 15.51
CA TYR A 365 -11.11 -11.32 16.17
C TYR A 365 -10.92 -11.27 17.69
N ARG A 366 -10.12 -10.33 18.21
CA ARG A 366 -9.95 -10.16 19.66
C ARG A 366 -11.27 -9.84 20.34
N TYR A 367 -12.12 -9.06 19.68
CA TYR A 367 -13.49 -8.83 20.14
C TYR A 367 -14.36 -10.08 19.98
N PHE A 368 -14.44 -10.63 18.77
CA PHE A 368 -15.37 -11.72 18.46
C PHE A 368 -15.14 -12.92 19.38
N GLU A 369 -13.88 -13.33 19.55
CA GLU A 369 -13.50 -14.43 20.44
C GLU A 369 -13.72 -14.10 21.93
N SER A 370 -13.44 -12.85 22.35
CA SER A 370 -13.53 -12.48 23.78
C SER A 370 -14.95 -12.31 24.29
N PHE A 371 -15.90 -11.96 23.41
CA PHE A 371 -17.29 -11.73 23.74
C PHE A 371 -18.25 -12.80 23.19
N ASP A 372 -17.70 -13.93 22.74
CA ASP A 372 -18.44 -15.07 22.18
C ASP A 372 -19.41 -14.62 21.05
N LYS A 373 -18.91 -13.80 20.13
CA LYS A 373 -19.63 -13.31 18.97
C LYS A 373 -19.29 -14.12 17.73
N LYS A 374 -20.29 -14.42 16.92
CA LYS A 374 -20.09 -15.17 15.69
C LYS A 374 -19.85 -14.22 14.52
N ALA A 375 -18.68 -14.33 13.91
CA ALA A 375 -18.40 -13.68 12.63
C ALA A 375 -19.03 -14.48 11.47
N ALA A 376 -19.26 -13.83 10.33
CA ALA A 376 -19.56 -14.53 9.07
C ALA A 376 -18.34 -15.37 8.66
N PHE A 377 -17.15 -14.76 8.69
CA PHE A 377 -15.87 -15.45 8.50
C PHE A 377 -14.88 -14.93 9.55
N PRO A 378 -14.29 -15.83 10.37
CA PRO A 378 -13.31 -15.41 11.38
C PRO A 378 -12.00 -14.97 10.74
N PHE A 379 -11.20 -14.21 11.47
CA PHE A 379 -9.82 -13.90 11.11
C PHE A 379 -9.03 -15.17 10.80
N GLY A 380 -8.29 -15.14 9.68
CA GLY A 380 -7.52 -16.28 9.24
C GLY A 380 -8.33 -17.35 8.51
N PHE A 381 -9.61 -17.13 8.21
CA PHE A 381 -10.43 -18.10 7.47
C PHE A 381 -9.99 -18.19 6.02
N GLY A 382 -9.95 -19.43 5.51
CA GLY A 382 -9.74 -19.74 4.09
C GLY A 382 -9.95 -21.22 3.84
N LEU A 383 -10.68 -21.56 2.77
CA LEU A 383 -10.85 -22.94 2.29
C LEU A 383 -9.82 -23.23 1.20
N SER A 384 -9.64 -24.51 0.91
CA SER A 384 -8.76 -25.01 -0.16
C SER A 384 -9.49 -26.07 -0.98
N TYR A 385 -8.93 -26.45 -2.14
CA TYR A 385 -9.40 -27.63 -2.89
C TYR A 385 -8.87 -28.92 -2.31
N THR A 386 -7.92 -28.84 -1.38
CA THR A 386 -7.36 -29.98 -0.66
C THR A 386 -7.61 -29.87 0.84
N THR A 387 -7.25 -30.90 1.58
CA THR A 387 -7.43 -30.97 3.04
C THR A 387 -6.11 -31.32 3.70
N PHE A 388 -5.84 -30.70 4.84
CA PHE A 388 -4.63 -30.98 5.59
C PHE A 388 -4.95 -31.59 6.95
N SER A 389 -4.02 -32.38 7.46
CA SER A 389 -3.99 -32.83 8.86
C SER A 389 -2.82 -32.18 9.58
N TYR A 390 -3.02 -31.88 10.84
CA TYR A 390 -2.07 -31.18 11.69
C TYR A 390 -1.75 -32.00 12.93
N GLU A 391 -0.48 -32.31 13.14
CA GLU A 391 0.01 -33.03 14.31
C GLU A 391 1.07 -32.20 15.02
N PRO A 392 0.80 -31.69 16.22
CA PRO A 392 1.83 -31.04 17.05
C PRO A 392 2.93 -32.06 17.39
N VAL A 393 4.14 -31.80 16.95
CA VAL A 393 5.31 -32.68 17.18
C VAL A 393 6.06 -32.24 18.41
N ARG A 394 6.21 -30.93 18.61
CA ARG A 394 6.93 -30.35 19.73
C ARG A 394 6.35 -28.99 20.08
N PHE A 395 6.17 -28.75 21.34
CA PHE A 395 5.95 -27.42 21.90
C PHE A 395 7.03 -27.15 22.96
N ALA A 396 7.63 -25.98 22.92
CA ALA A 396 8.57 -25.49 23.91
C ALA A 396 8.30 -24.01 24.17
N ALA A 397 8.24 -23.62 25.43
CA ALA A 397 8.13 -22.23 25.83
C ALA A 397 8.97 -22.01 27.09
N ASP A 398 9.80 -20.99 27.08
CA ASP A 398 10.65 -20.61 28.20
C ASP A 398 10.67 -19.08 28.39
N GLY A 399 11.61 -18.58 29.19
CA GLY A 399 11.75 -17.15 29.47
C GLY A 399 12.20 -16.29 28.27
N GLU A 400 12.58 -16.88 27.14
CA GLU A 400 13.14 -16.20 25.98
C GLU A 400 12.34 -16.47 24.69
N HIS A 401 11.94 -17.73 24.46
CA HIS A 401 11.33 -18.17 23.21
C HIS A 401 10.11 -19.07 23.42
N VAL A 402 9.21 -18.97 22.46
CA VAL A 402 8.09 -19.90 22.26
C VAL A 402 8.27 -20.53 20.88
N GLU A 403 8.25 -21.85 20.81
CA GLU A 403 8.40 -22.61 19.58
C GLU A 403 7.35 -23.73 19.51
N LEU A 404 6.64 -23.79 18.40
CA LEU A 404 5.74 -24.89 18.06
C LEU A 404 6.15 -25.50 16.73
N THR A 405 6.45 -26.80 16.73
CA THR A 405 6.65 -27.57 15.51
C THR A 405 5.42 -28.42 15.24
N VAL A 406 4.81 -28.26 14.07
CA VAL A 406 3.64 -29.01 13.62
C VAL A 406 4.00 -29.78 12.36
N ARG A 407 3.70 -31.07 12.33
CA ARG A 407 3.71 -31.85 11.09
C ARG A 407 2.40 -31.57 10.35
N VAL A 408 2.50 -31.02 9.15
CA VAL A 408 1.39 -30.76 8.24
C VAL A 408 1.43 -31.81 7.15
N GLN A 409 0.33 -32.52 6.92
CA GLN A 409 0.21 -33.49 5.82
C GLN A 409 -0.96 -33.14 4.94
N ASN A 410 -0.75 -33.11 3.64
CA ASN A 410 -1.81 -33.01 2.65
C ASN A 410 -2.52 -34.37 2.52
N ILE A 411 -3.74 -34.47 3.02
CA ILE A 411 -4.57 -35.68 2.99
C ILE A 411 -5.66 -35.63 1.92
N GLY A 412 -5.71 -34.57 1.12
CA GLY A 412 -6.69 -34.41 0.04
C GLY A 412 -6.12 -34.78 -1.33
N ALA A 413 -6.83 -34.37 -2.38
CA ALA A 413 -6.59 -34.83 -3.76
C ALA A 413 -5.79 -33.84 -4.62
N TYR A 414 -5.61 -32.58 -4.16
CA TYR A 414 -4.91 -31.54 -4.90
C TYR A 414 -3.64 -31.12 -4.17
N SER A 415 -2.62 -30.68 -4.90
CA SER A 415 -1.48 -30.03 -4.29
C SER A 415 -1.91 -28.69 -3.69
N GLY A 416 -1.40 -28.33 -2.51
CA GLY A 416 -1.80 -27.09 -1.83
C GLY A 416 -0.81 -26.67 -0.76
N LYS A 417 -0.99 -25.46 -0.25
CA LYS A 417 -0.23 -24.88 0.87
C LYS A 417 -1.16 -24.69 2.06
N ALA A 418 -0.66 -24.99 3.26
CA ALA A 418 -1.40 -24.81 4.51
C ALA A 418 -0.86 -23.61 5.28
N VAL A 419 -1.75 -22.88 5.94
CA VAL A 419 -1.43 -21.78 6.87
C VAL A 419 -1.76 -22.22 8.29
N LEU A 420 -0.86 -21.94 9.23
CA LEU A 420 -1.10 -22.11 10.66
C LEU A 420 -0.77 -20.84 11.43
N GLN A 421 -1.54 -20.61 12.47
CA GLN A 421 -1.46 -19.44 13.33
C GLN A 421 -1.29 -19.91 14.79
N LEU A 422 -0.35 -19.31 15.51
CA LEU A 422 -0.11 -19.57 16.93
C LEU A 422 -0.62 -18.40 17.78
N TYR A 423 -1.40 -18.70 18.78
CA TYR A 423 -2.07 -17.75 19.65
C TYR A 423 -1.69 -17.94 21.11
N VAL A 424 -1.75 -16.88 21.88
CA VAL A 424 -1.59 -16.89 23.33
C VAL A 424 -2.85 -16.35 24.03
N SER A 425 -3.26 -17.01 25.10
CA SER A 425 -4.19 -16.51 26.11
C SER A 425 -3.39 -16.10 27.33
N LYS A 426 -3.38 -14.80 27.63
CA LYS A 426 -2.61 -14.22 28.75
C LYS A 426 -3.40 -14.29 30.06
N PRO A 427 -2.74 -14.26 31.25
CA PRO A 427 -3.44 -14.22 32.52
C PRO A 427 -4.31 -12.95 32.63
N ASN A 428 -5.57 -13.12 33.01
CA ASN A 428 -6.54 -12.04 33.16
C ASN A 428 -6.70 -11.65 34.63
N ASN A 429 -5.64 -11.13 35.23
CA ASN A 429 -5.57 -10.75 36.64
C ASN A 429 -5.49 -9.23 36.84
N ARG A 430 -4.32 -8.64 37.02
CA ARG A 430 -4.11 -7.20 37.20
C ARG A 430 -4.52 -6.41 35.95
N LEU A 431 -4.08 -6.84 34.78
CA LEU A 431 -4.51 -6.30 33.51
C LEU A 431 -5.54 -7.24 32.87
N GLU A 432 -6.50 -6.66 32.18
CA GLU A 432 -7.45 -7.40 31.37
C GLU A 432 -6.86 -7.65 29.97
N HIS A 433 -7.11 -8.84 29.39
CA HIS A 433 -6.61 -9.23 28.10
C HIS A 433 -7.72 -9.83 27.23
N PRO A 434 -7.62 -9.72 25.88
CA PRO A 434 -8.42 -10.51 24.96
C PRO A 434 -8.28 -12.01 25.23
N LEU A 435 -9.28 -12.78 24.81
CA LEU A 435 -9.25 -14.24 24.97
C LEU A 435 -8.05 -14.87 24.28
N CYS A 436 -7.65 -14.33 23.15
CA CYS A 436 -6.48 -14.76 22.40
C CYS A 436 -5.86 -13.62 21.61
N GLU A 437 -4.55 -13.72 21.41
CA GLU A 437 -3.75 -12.83 20.58
C GLU A 437 -2.80 -13.67 19.72
N MET A 438 -2.76 -13.44 18.40
CA MET A 438 -1.82 -14.10 17.53
C MET A 438 -0.39 -13.61 17.80
N ILE A 439 0.55 -14.55 17.86
CA ILE A 439 1.97 -14.27 18.17
C ILE A 439 2.92 -14.78 17.09
N ALA A 440 2.47 -15.69 16.26
CA ALA A 440 3.22 -16.19 15.10
C ALA A 440 2.27 -16.81 14.08
N PHE A 441 2.72 -16.87 12.85
CA PHE A 441 2.06 -17.56 11.76
C PHE A 441 3.10 -18.14 10.80
N GLY A 442 2.67 -19.05 9.95
CA GLY A 442 3.51 -19.62 8.91
C GLY A 442 2.73 -20.36 7.86
N LYS A 443 3.34 -20.51 6.70
CA LYS A 443 2.78 -21.21 5.54
C LYS A 443 3.74 -22.31 5.07
N THR A 444 3.21 -23.44 4.66
CA THR A 444 4.04 -24.52 4.10
C THR A 444 4.47 -24.18 2.68
N GLU A 445 5.48 -24.87 2.20
CA GLU A 445 5.69 -25.05 0.77
C GLU A 445 4.53 -25.83 0.16
N LEU A 446 4.52 -25.92 -1.17
CA LEU A 446 3.49 -26.68 -1.88
C LEU A 446 3.63 -28.16 -1.57
N LEU A 447 2.59 -28.75 -0.97
CA LEU A 447 2.53 -30.17 -0.62
C LEU A 447 1.68 -30.92 -1.64
N ALA A 448 2.25 -31.94 -2.27
CA ALA A 448 1.52 -32.88 -3.10
C ALA A 448 0.60 -33.77 -2.24
N PRO A 449 -0.45 -34.39 -2.81
CA PRO A 449 -1.27 -35.40 -2.12
C PRO A 449 -0.44 -36.44 -1.41
N GLY A 450 -0.65 -36.60 -0.10
CA GLY A 450 0.08 -37.55 0.77
C GLY A 450 1.41 -36.99 1.31
N GLU A 451 1.93 -35.89 0.79
CA GLU A 451 3.20 -35.30 1.24
C GLU A 451 3.01 -34.61 2.60
N SER A 452 4.11 -34.53 3.36
CA SER A 452 4.14 -33.89 4.69
C SER A 452 5.36 -32.99 4.82
N ALA A 453 5.21 -31.90 5.55
CA ALA A 453 6.29 -31.01 5.96
C ALA A 453 6.18 -30.65 7.44
N ALA A 454 7.29 -30.27 8.05
CA ALA A 454 7.31 -29.67 9.37
C ALA A 454 7.21 -28.14 9.22
N LEU A 455 6.22 -27.54 9.88
CA LEU A 455 6.08 -26.09 9.99
C LEU A 455 6.48 -25.67 11.41
N VAL A 456 7.42 -24.74 11.53
CA VAL A 456 7.91 -24.23 12.81
C VAL A 456 7.40 -22.81 13.00
N LEU A 457 6.65 -22.57 14.07
CA LEU A 457 6.15 -21.27 14.47
C LEU A 457 6.93 -20.79 15.70
N THR A 458 7.52 -19.61 15.62
CA THR A 458 8.36 -19.05 16.70
C THR A 458 7.93 -17.66 17.09
N ALA A 459 8.00 -17.36 18.38
CA ALA A 459 7.82 -16.01 18.93
C ALA A 459 8.81 -15.77 20.07
N ARG A 460 9.15 -14.53 20.35
CA ARG A 460 9.93 -14.18 21.53
C ARG A 460 9.00 -14.02 22.71
N THR A 461 9.36 -14.60 23.86
CA THR A 461 8.56 -14.48 25.09
C THR A 461 8.35 -13.03 25.50
N ASN A 462 9.33 -12.16 25.27
CA ASN A 462 9.21 -10.74 25.55
C ASN A 462 8.12 -10.02 24.71
N ASP A 463 7.74 -10.56 23.56
CA ASP A 463 6.66 -10.02 22.73
C ASP A 463 5.27 -10.31 23.32
N LEU A 464 5.17 -11.19 24.32
CA LEU A 464 3.94 -11.44 25.09
C LEU A 464 3.68 -10.36 26.15
N ALA A 465 4.64 -9.46 26.40
CA ALA A 465 4.50 -8.42 27.42
C ALA A 465 3.35 -7.48 27.11
N SER A 466 2.62 -7.09 28.15
CA SER A 466 1.54 -6.11 28.11
C SER A 466 2.00 -4.82 28.77
N TYR A 467 1.48 -3.69 28.29
CA TYR A 467 1.83 -2.39 28.83
C TYR A 467 1.00 -2.06 30.06
N ASP A 468 1.67 -1.78 31.15
CA ASP A 468 1.08 -1.35 32.40
C ASP A 468 1.32 0.15 32.60
N GLU A 469 0.25 0.94 32.54
CA GLU A 469 0.31 2.39 32.68
C GLU A 469 0.71 2.85 34.09
N GLU A 470 0.38 2.09 35.15
CA GLU A 470 0.78 2.41 36.53
C GLU A 470 2.28 2.19 36.73
N ALA A 471 2.81 1.11 36.17
CA ALA A 471 4.24 0.80 36.26
C ALA A 471 5.07 1.56 35.20
N ALA A 472 4.43 2.14 34.19
CA ALA A 472 5.05 2.68 33.00
C ALA A 472 6.03 1.68 32.36
N ALA A 473 5.60 0.42 32.17
CA ALA A 473 6.47 -0.67 31.77
C ALA A 473 5.75 -1.73 30.92
N PHE A 474 6.48 -2.36 30.02
CA PHE A 474 6.05 -3.62 29.43
C PHE A 474 6.36 -4.76 30.39
N MET A 475 5.36 -5.57 30.70
CA MET A 475 5.44 -6.58 31.76
C MET A 475 4.90 -7.93 31.27
N LEU A 476 5.58 -9.00 31.69
CA LEU A 476 5.02 -10.33 31.71
C LEU A 476 4.42 -10.53 33.11
N LEU A 477 3.11 -10.70 33.18
CA LEU A 477 2.39 -10.81 34.43
C LEU A 477 2.48 -12.22 35.01
N GLN A 478 2.46 -12.32 36.35
CA GLN A 478 2.31 -13.60 37.01
C GLN A 478 1.07 -14.33 36.52
N GLY A 479 1.20 -15.62 36.23
CA GLY A 479 0.08 -16.46 35.84
C GLY A 479 0.38 -17.37 34.64
N ARG A 480 -0.67 -18.00 34.19
CA ARG A 480 -0.64 -18.98 33.09
C ARG A 480 -0.80 -18.28 31.76
N TYR A 481 0.14 -18.48 30.84
CA TYR A 481 0.06 -18.17 29.43
C TYR A 481 -0.24 -19.48 28.68
N ALA A 482 -1.45 -19.60 28.15
CA ALA A 482 -1.87 -20.81 27.42
C ALA A 482 -1.70 -20.56 25.92
N PHE A 483 -1.12 -21.54 25.21
CA PHE A 483 -0.87 -21.44 23.80
C PHE A 483 -1.79 -22.39 23.03
N SER A 484 -2.33 -21.88 21.94
CA SER A 484 -3.17 -22.63 21.01
C SER A 484 -2.78 -22.35 19.56
N PHE A 485 -3.00 -23.30 18.68
CA PHE A 485 -2.77 -23.13 17.25
C PHE A 485 -3.98 -23.56 16.44
N GLY A 486 -4.08 -23.07 15.22
CA GLY A 486 -5.16 -23.42 14.31
C GLY A 486 -5.01 -22.76 12.94
N GLU A 487 -5.96 -23.05 12.05
CA GLU A 487 -6.03 -22.46 10.72
C GLU A 487 -6.65 -21.05 10.75
N ASN A 488 -7.40 -20.73 11.81
CA ASN A 488 -8.06 -19.43 12.00
C ASN A 488 -8.34 -19.17 13.48
N ALA A 489 -8.77 -17.96 13.81
CA ALA A 489 -9.00 -17.55 15.19
C ALA A 489 -10.10 -18.32 15.92
N ALA A 490 -11.09 -18.83 15.21
CA ALA A 490 -12.20 -19.59 15.82
C ALA A 490 -11.93 -21.10 15.94
N ALA A 491 -11.00 -21.64 15.13
CA ALA A 491 -10.69 -23.07 15.08
C ALA A 491 -9.27 -23.32 15.64
N ARG A 492 -9.14 -23.35 16.97
CA ARG A 492 -7.88 -23.50 17.68
C ARG A 492 -7.90 -24.70 18.63
N CYS A 493 -6.73 -25.31 18.83
CA CYS A 493 -6.51 -26.30 19.88
C CYS A 493 -5.32 -25.92 20.77
N GLU A 494 -5.45 -26.12 22.08
CA GLU A 494 -4.38 -25.87 23.03
C GLU A 494 -3.23 -26.85 22.86
N VAL A 495 -1.98 -26.35 22.93
CA VAL A 495 -0.76 -27.14 22.75
C VAL A 495 0.19 -27.10 23.90
N GLY A 496 0.04 -26.15 24.84
CA GLY A 496 0.91 -26.03 25.99
C GLY A 496 0.76 -24.71 26.73
N GLU A 497 1.59 -24.53 27.72
CA GLU A 497 1.54 -23.38 28.61
C GLU A 497 2.92 -22.94 29.08
N LEU A 498 3.02 -21.66 29.49
CA LEU A 498 4.16 -21.10 30.20
C LEU A 498 3.64 -20.43 31.48
N LEU A 499 4.25 -20.72 32.63
CA LEU A 499 3.85 -20.18 33.91
C LEU A 499 4.89 -19.21 34.46
N PHE A 500 4.50 -17.97 34.67
CA PHE A 500 5.28 -17.00 35.42
C PHE A 500 4.82 -16.99 36.90
N VAL A 501 5.75 -17.19 37.80
CA VAL A 501 5.48 -17.22 39.26
C VAL A 501 5.43 -15.83 39.89
N GLU A 502 5.93 -14.83 39.17
CA GLU A 502 5.94 -13.42 39.59
C GLU A 502 5.89 -12.51 38.35
N ASP A 503 5.48 -11.25 38.52
CA ASP A 503 5.53 -10.23 37.48
C ASP A 503 6.99 -9.93 37.09
N ARG A 504 7.25 -9.81 35.78
CA ARG A 504 8.58 -9.49 35.25
C ARG A 504 8.51 -8.26 34.35
N ILE A 505 9.28 -7.23 34.67
CA ILE A 505 9.47 -6.08 33.81
C ILE A 505 10.36 -6.52 32.64
N VAL A 506 9.83 -6.40 31.40
CA VAL A 506 10.56 -6.64 30.15
C VAL A 506 11.28 -5.37 29.71
N LYS A 507 10.58 -4.24 29.79
CA LYS A 507 11.14 -2.95 29.40
C LYS A 507 10.50 -1.85 30.26
N GLN A 508 11.33 -1.13 30.98
CA GLN A 508 10.92 0.09 31.68
C GLN A 508 10.92 1.24 30.69
N VAL A 509 9.84 2.00 30.64
CA VAL A 509 9.68 3.18 29.77
C VAL A 509 9.08 4.33 30.60
N LYS A 510 8.58 5.34 29.95
CA LYS A 510 7.81 6.43 30.57
C LYS A 510 6.44 6.50 29.91
N ASN A 511 5.42 6.91 30.67
CA ASN A 511 4.12 7.22 30.07
C ASN A 511 4.27 8.42 29.13
N ARG A 512 3.79 8.25 27.89
CA ARG A 512 3.87 9.23 26.80
C ARG A 512 2.60 9.22 25.96
N VAL A 513 2.28 10.33 25.38
CA VAL A 513 1.10 10.45 24.51
C VAL A 513 -0.20 10.06 25.26
N CYS A 514 -0.26 10.37 26.54
CA CYS A 514 -1.42 10.05 27.39
C CYS A 514 -2.66 10.84 26.93
N PRO A 515 -3.86 10.25 27.00
CA PRO A 515 -5.09 10.98 26.67
C PRO A 515 -5.33 12.12 27.67
N LYS A 516 -5.76 13.28 27.14
CA LYS A 516 -6.06 14.48 27.94
C LYS A 516 -7.49 14.50 28.47
N ILE A 517 -8.28 13.52 28.08
CA ILE A 517 -9.67 13.32 28.53
C ILE A 517 -9.84 11.88 28.99
N PRO A 518 -10.80 11.59 29.88
CA PRO A 518 -11.12 10.22 30.25
C PRO A 518 -11.52 9.39 29.04
N VAL A 519 -10.97 8.18 28.91
CA VAL A 519 -11.35 7.20 27.89
C VAL A 519 -12.04 6.03 28.58
N HIS A 520 -13.21 5.67 28.08
CA HIS A 520 -13.95 4.52 28.58
C HIS A 520 -13.73 3.37 27.60
N GLU A 521 -12.91 2.41 27.97
CA GLU A 521 -12.70 1.21 27.17
C GLU A 521 -13.69 0.10 27.52
N MET A 522 -14.00 -0.73 26.55
CA MET A 522 -14.76 -1.95 26.75
C MET A 522 -14.05 -2.86 27.75
N SER A 523 -14.82 -3.59 28.53
CA SER A 523 -14.30 -4.57 29.46
C SER A 523 -15.10 -5.87 29.35
N ARG A 524 -14.37 -6.96 29.19
CA ARG A 524 -14.90 -8.31 29.22
C ARG A 524 -15.32 -8.70 30.65
N ARG A 525 -14.63 -8.19 31.67
CA ARG A 525 -14.98 -8.45 33.06
C ARG A 525 -16.34 -7.83 33.45
N ASP A 526 -16.54 -6.59 33.01
CA ASP A 526 -17.74 -5.81 33.34
C ASP A 526 -18.85 -5.99 32.31
N GLN A 527 -18.59 -6.77 31.22
CA GLN A 527 -19.50 -6.91 30.10
C GLN A 527 -19.92 -5.56 29.50
N SER A 528 -19.03 -4.56 29.61
CA SER A 528 -19.25 -3.25 29.03
C SER A 528 -19.08 -3.30 27.51
N VAL A 529 -19.80 -2.44 26.80
CA VAL A 529 -19.79 -2.37 25.36
C VAL A 529 -19.40 -0.98 24.91
N THR A 530 -18.94 -0.87 23.65
CA THR A 530 -18.62 0.41 23.02
C THR A 530 -19.84 1.32 23.02
N ARG A 531 -19.61 2.58 23.39
CA ARG A 531 -20.59 3.67 23.30
C ARG A 531 -20.21 4.57 22.15
N LYS A 532 -21.19 5.26 21.60
CA LYS A 532 -20.93 6.26 20.54
C LYS A 532 -20.42 7.55 21.18
N ASP A 533 -19.11 7.62 21.41
CA ASP A 533 -18.45 8.81 21.99
C ASP A 533 -17.62 9.61 20.95
N THR A 534 -17.81 9.32 19.66
CA THR A 534 -17.28 10.10 18.56
C THR A 534 -18.18 11.31 18.34
N GLY A 535 -17.59 12.50 18.39
CA GLY A 535 -18.30 13.76 18.19
C GLY A 535 -17.76 14.60 17.06
N ILE A 536 -18.64 15.35 16.39
CA ILE A 536 -18.28 16.40 15.43
C ILE A 536 -18.45 17.75 16.11
N PHE A 537 -17.47 18.63 15.97
CA PHE A 537 -17.41 19.93 16.58
C PHE A 537 -17.22 21.00 15.50
N ALA A 538 -17.80 22.17 15.68
CA ALA A 538 -17.58 23.32 14.79
C ALA A 538 -16.15 23.90 14.95
N GLU A 539 -15.58 23.78 16.15
CA GLU A 539 -14.27 24.32 16.50
C GLU A 539 -13.31 23.19 16.90
N ARG A 540 -12.01 23.47 16.87
CA ARG A 540 -10.96 22.52 17.26
C ARG A 540 -11.17 22.02 18.70
N PRO A 541 -11.39 20.69 18.92
CA PRO A 541 -11.75 20.15 20.24
C PRO A 541 -10.57 20.00 21.20
N PHE A 542 -9.37 20.39 20.80
CA PHE A 542 -8.13 20.33 21.59
C PHE A 542 -7.31 21.62 21.43
N ALA A 543 -6.58 21.99 22.46
CA ALA A 543 -5.80 23.22 22.47
C ALA A 543 -4.55 23.11 21.55
N PRO A 544 -4.18 24.18 20.84
CA PRO A 544 -2.85 24.26 20.23
C PRO A 544 -1.75 24.09 21.28
N ILE A 545 -0.65 23.47 20.86
CA ILE A 545 0.51 23.25 21.72
C ILE A 545 1.67 24.16 21.30
N SER A 546 2.68 24.24 22.15
CA SER A 546 3.97 24.84 21.81
C SER A 546 5.05 23.81 22.13
N VAL A 547 5.74 23.35 21.08
CA VAL A 547 6.87 22.43 21.21
C VAL A 547 8.12 23.25 21.50
N PRO A 548 8.84 23.01 22.61
CA PRO A 548 10.08 23.69 22.90
C PRO A 548 11.18 23.31 21.89
N ASP A 549 12.07 24.24 21.60
CA ASP A 549 13.25 23.95 20.79
C ASP A 549 14.23 23.09 21.59
N PRO A 550 14.58 21.87 21.14
CA PRO A 550 15.51 21.00 21.83
C PRO A 550 16.97 21.50 21.80
N ALA A 551 17.28 22.46 20.93
CA ALA A 551 18.61 23.07 20.79
C ALA A 551 19.78 22.07 20.95
N PRO A 552 19.86 21.00 20.14
CA PRO A 552 20.83 19.93 20.32
C PRO A 552 22.27 20.42 20.12
N THR A 553 23.22 19.72 20.73
CA THR A 553 24.63 19.97 20.48
C THR A 553 25.00 19.54 19.05
N VAL A 554 25.63 20.40 18.30
CA VAL A 554 26.19 20.12 16.98
C VAL A 554 27.69 20.42 16.96
N PRO A 555 28.50 19.73 16.12
CA PRO A 555 29.94 20.02 16.01
C PRO A 555 30.16 21.41 15.41
N ALA A 556 31.32 21.97 15.67
CA ALA A 556 31.78 23.18 14.98
C ALA A 556 31.94 22.88 13.48
N VAL A 557 31.87 23.94 12.66
CA VAL A 557 32.12 23.80 11.22
C VAL A 557 33.55 23.27 11.03
N PRO A 558 33.70 22.18 10.23
CA PRO A 558 35.03 21.58 9.99
C PRO A 558 36.00 22.59 9.36
N LYS A 559 37.28 22.45 9.67
CA LYS A 559 38.34 23.31 9.05
C LYS A 559 38.57 22.99 7.58
N GLU A 560 38.47 21.69 7.24
CA GLU A 560 38.55 21.20 5.87
C GLU A 560 37.13 20.92 5.39
N THR A 561 36.86 21.23 4.12
CA THR A 561 35.56 21.00 3.52
C THR A 561 35.28 19.49 3.43
N LEU A 562 34.17 19.04 4.03
CA LEU A 562 33.66 17.71 3.82
C LEU A 562 32.73 17.70 2.61
N TYR A 563 32.86 16.69 1.79
CA TYR A 563 31.99 16.42 0.65
C TYR A 563 31.06 15.25 0.95
N PHE A 564 30.02 15.05 0.13
CA PHE A 564 29.05 13.99 0.36
C PHE A 564 29.68 12.59 0.31
N GLU A 565 30.73 12.40 -0.50
CA GLU A 565 31.51 11.17 -0.59
C GLU A 565 32.14 10.79 0.75
N ASP A 566 32.55 11.77 1.55
CA ASP A 566 33.09 11.52 2.89
C ASP A 566 32.02 10.97 3.82
N VAL A 567 30.77 11.47 3.69
CA VAL A 567 29.62 10.98 4.46
C VAL A 567 29.17 9.60 3.98
N VAL A 568 29.29 9.31 2.68
CA VAL A 568 29.04 7.95 2.15
C VAL A 568 30.04 6.95 2.72
N ALA A 569 31.30 7.36 2.86
CA ALA A 569 32.38 6.54 3.46
C ALA A 569 32.20 6.37 4.98
N ASP A 570 31.75 7.42 5.68
CA ASP A 570 31.47 7.43 7.13
C ASP A 570 30.19 8.25 7.43
N PRO A 571 29.02 7.60 7.53
CA PRO A 571 27.77 8.28 7.81
C PRO A 571 27.72 9.08 9.13
N GLU A 572 28.60 8.80 10.09
CA GLU A 572 28.67 9.56 11.35
C GLU A 572 29.19 11.00 11.14
N LEU A 573 29.80 11.29 10.00
CA LEU A 573 30.23 12.65 9.63
C LEU A 573 29.06 13.56 9.21
N ALA A 574 27.84 13.03 9.06
CA ALA A 574 26.68 13.78 8.57
C ALA A 574 26.41 15.09 9.35
N LYS A 575 26.54 15.08 10.68
CA LYS A 575 26.37 16.31 11.49
C LYS A 575 27.44 17.37 11.20
N ALA A 576 28.70 16.95 11.05
CA ALA A 576 29.80 17.84 10.71
C ALA A 576 29.65 18.35 9.26
N PHE A 577 29.27 17.50 8.34
CA PHE A 577 28.97 17.84 6.95
C PHE A 577 27.86 18.91 6.87
N VAL A 578 26.73 18.71 7.54
CA VAL A 578 25.61 19.65 7.54
C VAL A 578 25.91 20.93 8.31
N ALA A 579 26.85 20.91 9.29
CA ALA A 579 27.28 22.14 9.96
C ALA A 579 27.87 23.18 9.01
N GLN A 580 28.36 22.78 7.82
CA GLN A 580 28.87 23.63 6.75
C GLN A 580 27.77 24.36 5.94
N TYR A 581 26.49 23.98 6.10
CA TYR A 581 25.43 24.62 5.36
C TYR A 581 25.19 26.05 5.81
N THR A 582 24.78 26.89 4.90
CA THR A 582 24.23 28.21 5.24
C THR A 582 22.84 28.05 5.87
N ASP A 583 22.34 29.10 6.53
CA ASP A 583 20.98 29.07 7.11
C ASP A 583 19.91 28.86 6.05
N GLU A 584 20.11 29.39 4.86
CA GLU A 584 19.21 29.22 3.72
C GLU A 584 19.20 27.75 3.24
N GLU A 585 20.39 27.12 3.09
CA GLU A 585 20.50 25.72 2.72
C GLU A 585 19.87 24.80 3.77
N LEU A 586 20.01 25.12 5.06
CA LEU A 586 19.36 24.39 6.14
C LEU A 586 17.82 24.48 6.06
N CYS A 587 17.28 25.70 5.89
CA CYS A 587 15.85 25.88 5.75
C CYS A 587 15.28 25.13 4.53
N ARG A 588 15.96 25.22 3.39
CA ARG A 588 15.57 24.52 2.16
C ARG A 588 15.64 22.99 2.30
N SER A 589 16.67 22.47 2.95
CA SER A 589 16.85 21.01 3.11
C SER A 589 15.84 20.36 4.06
N ASN A 590 15.15 21.15 4.90
CA ASN A 590 14.02 20.66 5.71
C ASN A 590 12.71 20.56 4.93
N VAL A 591 12.65 20.99 3.67
CA VAL A 591 11.42 21.05 2.87
C VAL A 591 11.61 20.22 1.61
N CYS A 592 10.62 19.39 1.31
CA CYS A 592 10.57 18.65 0.06
C CYS A 592 10.60 19.63 -1.12
N PHE A 593 11.37 19.32 -2.13
CA PHE A 593 11.40 20.09 -3.36
C PHE A 593 10.47 19.41 -4.38
N ASN A 594 9.41 20.10 -4.79
CA ASN A 594 8.65 19.72 -5.96
C ASN A 594 9.12 20.56 -7.13
N ARG A 595 9.63 19.94 -8.15
CA ARG A 595 9.68 20.56 -9.45
C ARG A 595 8.25 20.86 -9.87
N ASP A 596 8.04 21.96 -10.57
CA ASP A 596 6.73 22.32 -11.08
C ASP A 596 6.08 21.11 -11.77
N TRP A 597 4.83 20.80 -11.45
CA TRP A 597 4.07 19.67 -12.04
C TRP A 597 4.11 19.63 -13.57
N SER A 598 4.38 20.78 -14.19
CA SER A 598 4.59 20.90 -15.65
C SER A 598 5.94 20.36 -16.12
N MET A 599 6.90 20.10 -15.22
CA MET A 599 8.29 19.75 -15.53
C MET A 599 8.69 18.34 -15.07
N ASP A 600 7.91 17.68 -14.18
CA ASP A 600 8.19 16.34 -13.68
C ASP A 600 7.32 15.29 -14.37
N ALA A 601 7.88 14.80 -15.41
CA ALA A 601 7.25 13.84 -16.29
C ALA A 601 7.21 12.41 -15.73
N LYS A 602 7.96 12.11 -14.66
CA LYS A 602 8.06 10.74 -14.13
C LYS A 602 7.00 10.41 -13.08
N GLY A 603 6.32 11.41 -12.51
CA GLY A 603 5.29 11.19 -11.49
C GLY A 603 5.85 11.00 -10.08
N GLU A 604 7.12 11.36 -9.85
CA GLU A 604 7.69 11.34 -8.50
C GLU A 604 6.91 12.28 -7.58
N ALA A 605 6.78 11.85 -6.32
CA ALA A 605 6.09 12.64 -5.30
C ALA A 605 6.88 13.89 -4.88
N GLY A 606 8.20 13.86 -4.99
CA GLY A 606 9.08 14.99 -4.66
C GLY A 606 10.56 14.62 -4.61
N TRP A 607 11.37 15.59 -4.16
CA TRP A 607 12.83 15.47 -4.15
C TRP A 607 13.41 16.09 -2.88
N THR A 608 14.56 15.55 -2.44
CA THR A 608 15.42 16.27 -1.48
C THR A 608 16.22 17.36 -2.21
N VAL A 609 16.64 18.38 -1.47
CA VAL A 609 17.45 19.46 -2.04
C VAL A 609 18.91 19.01 -2.17
N GLY A 610 19.47 19.11 -3.37
CA GLY A 610 20.90 18.92 -3.61
C GLY A 610 21.73 20.17 -3.22
N ILE A 611 22.98 19.98 -2.80
CA ILE A 611 23.93 21.05 -2.48
C ILE A 611 25.19 20.84 -3.33
N GLU A 612 25.20 21.43 -4.52
CA GLU A 612 26.22 21.22 -5.54
C GLU A 612 27.66 21.49 -5.02
N ARG A 613 27.86 22.59 -4.28
CA ARG A 613 29.17 22.92 -3.72
C ARG A 613 29.73 21.88 -2.73
N LEU A 614 28.87 20.98 -2.22
CA LEU A 614 29.24 19.89 -1.30
C LEU A 614 29.01 18.51 -1.95
N HIS A 615 28.81 18.46 -3.26
CA HIS A 615 28.56 17.25 -4.05
C HIS A 615 27.34 16.42 -3.59
N LEU A 616 26.42 17.02 -2.83
CA LEU A 616 25.19 16.34 -2.44
C LEU A 616 24.18 16.36 -3.60
N PRO A 617 23.79 15.22 -4.17
CA PRO A 617 22.76 15.17 -5.19
C PRO A 617 21.36 15.32 -4.58
N SER A 618 20.36 15.57 -5.41
CA SER A 618 18.94 15.42 -5.05
C SER A 618 18.53 13.94 -5.14
N PHE A 619 17.66 13.50 -4.23
CA PHE A 619 17.10 12.14 -4.17
C PHE A 619 15.59 12.21 -4.34
N SER A 620 15.04 11.34 -5.17
CA SER A 620 13.61 11.32 -5.49
C SER A 620 12.80 10.45 -4.54
N LEU A 621 11.52 10.82 -4.37
CA LEU A 621 10.53 10.10 -3.60
C LEU A 621 9.36 9.70 -4.51
N ALA A 622 8.82 8.49 -4.31
CA ALA A 622 7.60 8.06 -4.97
C ALA A 622 6.73 7.23 -4.02
N ASP A 623 5.40 7.24 -4.21
CA ASP A 623 4.55 6.26 -3.54
C ASP A 623 4.94 4.85 -3.97
N GLY A 624 4.91 3.90 -3.03
CA GLY A 624 5.50 2.59 -3.24
C GLY A 624 4.87 1.44 -2.48
N ASN A 625 3.57 1.51 -2.13
CA ASN A 625 2.93 0.42 -1.38
C ASN A 625 2.84 -0.89 -2.19
N ASN A 626 2.37 -0.79 -3.45
CA ASN A 626 2.03 -1.95 -4.29
C ASN A 626 2.76 -1.92 -5.66
N GLY A 627 3.73 -1.05 -5.81
CA GLY A 627 4.48 -0.76 -7.04
C GLY A 627 5.00 0.66 -6.97
N VAL A 628 5.85 1.05 -7.90
CA VAL A 628 6.35 2.43 -7.94
C VAL A 628 5.31 3.31 -8.64
N ASN A 629 4.68 4.25 -7.92
CA ASN A 629 3.63 5.09 -8.50
C ASN A 629 4.23 6.18 -9.38
N LEU A 630 4.59 5.80 -10.59
CA LEU A 630 5.15 6.66 -11.62
C LEU A 630 4.24 6.71 -12.84
N THR A 631 4.49 7.68 -13.73
CA THR A 631 3.85 7.74 -15.05
C THR A 631 4.36 6.64 -15.99
N LYS A 632 5.64 6.24 -15.85
CA LYS A 632 6.19 5.08 -16.54
C LYS A 632 5.58 3.81 -15.97
N PRO A 633 4.99 2.93 -16.79
CA PRO A 633 4.50 1.63 -16.34
C PRO A 633 5.60 0.77 -15.72
N ASN A 634 5.26 0.10 -14.65
CA ASN A 634 6.18 -0.73 -13.87
C ASN A 634 5.43 -1.92 -13.25
N ILE A 635 6.01 -2.56 -12.25
CA ILE A 635 5.35 -3.65 -11.53
C ILE A 635 4.09 -3.16 -10.80
N GLY A 636 3.04 -3.97 -10.79
CA GLY A 636 1.82 -3.76 -10.03
C GLY A 636 1.52 -4.97 -9.17
N MET A 637 1.94 -4.93 -7.91
CA MET A 637 1.72 -5.99 -6.93
C MET A 637 0.27 -6.01 -6.42
N PRO A 638 -0.22 -7.12 -5.88
CA PRO A 638 -1.42 -7.14 -5.05
C PRO A 638 -1.34 -6.11 -3.92
N THR A 639 -2.49 -5.64 -3.46
CA THR A 639 -2.56 -4.68 -2.35
C THR A 639 -1.98 -5.26 -1.05
N SER A 640 -1.56 -4.39 -0.12
CA SER A 640 -0.95 -4.82 1.15
C SER A 640 -1.87 -5.75 1.95
N CYS A 641 -3.19 -5.50 1.94
CA CYS A 641 -4.19 -6.39 2.52
C CYS A 641 -4.14 -7.80 1.88
N MET A 642 -3.98 -7.88 0.56
CA MET A 642 -3.83 -9.15 -0.15
C MET A 642 -2.48 -9.80 0.14
N VAL A 643 -1.39 -9.01 0.22
CA VAL A 643 -0.07 -9.54 0.66
C VAL A 643 -0.19 -10.15 2.05
N ALA A 644 -0.89 -9.50 3.00
CA ALA A 644 -1.15 -10.07 4.32
C ALA A 644 -1.98 -11.36 4.26
N GLY A 645 -2.97 -11.42 3.36
CA GLY A 645 -3.80 -12.61 3.13
C GLY A 645 -3.02 -13.85 2.66
N THR A 646 -1.77 -13.69 2.22
CA THR A 646 -0.90 -14.82 1.93
C THR A 646 -0.41 -15.54 3.19
N PHE A 647 -0.31 -14.87 4.34
CA PHE A 647 0.36 -15.36 5.55
C PHE A 647 1.78 -15.90 5.28
N ASN A 648 2.46 -15.31 4.30
CA ASN A 648 3.78 -15.74 3.82
C ASN A 648 4.77 -14.56 3.91
N ALA A 649 5.53 -14.54 4.99
CA ALA A 649 6.47 -13.47 5.30
C ALA A 649 7.62 -13.36 4.26
N GLU A 650 8.07 -14.50 3.73
CA GLU A 650 9.08 -14.54 2.67
C GLU A 650 8.57 -13.92 1.37
N LEU A 651 7.32 -14.20 1.02
CA LEU A 651 6.70 -13.61 -0.18
C LEU A 651 6.52 -12.09 -0.03
N ALA A 652 6.20 -11.60 1.18
CA ALA A 652 6.16 -10.17 1.45
C ALA A 652 7.54 -9.51 1.27
N TYR A 653 8.63 -10.18 1.67
CA TYR A 653 9.99 -9.73 1.40
C TYR A 653 10.28 -9.67 -0.12
N GLN A 654 9.92 -10.72 -0.87
CA GLN A 654 10.09 -10.76 -2.33
C GLN A 654 9.30 -9.66 -3.05
N VAL A 655 8.07 -9.36 -2.58
CA VAL A 655 7.28 -8.21 -3.06
C VAL A 655 8.05 -6.91 -2.85
N GLY A 656 8.67 -6.73 -1.69
CA GLY A 656 9.52 -5.58 -1.39
C GLY A 656 10.71 -5.49 -2.33
N CYS A 657 11.44 -6.60 -2.55
CA CYS A 657 12.58 -6.65 -3.46
C CYS A 657 12.20 -6.24 -4.88
N ALA A 658 11.13 -6.81 -5.44
CA ALA A 658 10.70 -6.52 -6.79
C ALA A 658 10.30 -5.05 -6.99
N ILE A 659 9.59 -4.45 -6.03
CA ILE A 659 9.25 -3.02 -6.08
C ILE A 659 10.51 -2.15 -6.01
N ALA A 660 11.45 -2.48 -5.12
CA ALA A 660 12.67 -1.70 -4.93
C ALA A 660 13.62 -1.78 -6.14
N GLU A 661 13.79 -2.95 -6.75
CA GLU A 661 14.60 -3.10 -7.96
C GLU A 661 14.06 -2.20 -9.08
N GLU A 662 12.74 -2.12 -9.25
CA GLU A 662 12.14 -1.21 -10.24
C GLU A 662 12.18 0.26 -9.81
N ALA A 663 12.18 0.56 -8.52
CA ALA A 663 12.41 1.91 -8.01
C ALA A 663 13.83 2.38 -8.36
N VAL A 664 14.86 1.55 -8.11
CA VAL A 664 16.26 1.84 -8.46
C VAL A 664 16.42 2.05 -9.96
N GLU A 665 15.82 1.19 -10.80
CA GLU A 665 15.83 1.33 -12.25
C GLU A 665 15.29 2.69 -12.70
N ASN A 666 14.24 3.18 -12.01
CA ASN A 666 13.61 4.46 -12.31
C ASN A 666 14.24 5.65 -11.58
N GLY A 667 15.35 5.43 -10.85
CA GLY A 667 16.07 6.48 -10.13
C GLY A 667 15.34 6.98 -8.88
N VAL A 668 14.39 6.21 -8.34
CA VAL A 668 13.69 6.50 -7.09
C VAL A 668 14.53 6.02 -5.92
N SER A 669 14.77 6.90 -4.95
CA SER A 669 15.64 6.64 -3.81
C SER A 669 14.88 6.38 -2.51
N ILE A 670 13.63 6.85 -2.42
CA ILE A 670 12.79 6.74 -1.24
C ILE A 670 11.39 6.29 -1.68
N LEU A 671 10.93 5.16 -1.17
CA LEU A 671 9.57 4.67 -1.37
C LEU A 671 8.70 5.07 -0.17
N LEU A 672 7.59 5.76 -0.43
CA LEU A 672 6.61 6.18 0.58
C LEU A 672 5.68 5.00 0.93
N GLY A 673 6.26 4.00 1.56
CA GLY A 673 5.63 2.76 1.98
C GLY A 673 6.62 1.85 2.72
N PRO A 674 6.13 0.74 3.30
CA PRO A 674 4.75 0.28 3.35
C PRO A 674 3.86 1.08 4.30
N ALA A 675 2.56 1.17 3.96
CA ALA A 675 1.54 1.71 4.83
C ALA A 675 0.99 0.59 5.71
N MET A 676 0.96 0.78 7.05
CA MET A 676 0.76 -0.32 7.98
C MET A 676 -0.11 0.01 9.21
N ASN A 677 -1.00 0.99 9.09
CA ASN A 677 -2.01 1.22 10.11
C ASN A 677 -2.92 -0.01 10.25
N LEU A 678 -3.46 -0.26 11.44
CA LEU A 678 -4.37 -1.38 11.66
C LEU A 678 -5.72 -1.16 10.95
N HIS A 679 -6.35 -2.23 10.52
CA HIS A 679 -7.76 -2.25 10.12
C HIS A 679 -8.63 -2.16 11.36
N ARG A 680 -8.73 -0.95 11.96
CA ARG A 680 -9.57 -0.71 13.14
C ARG A 680 -11.04 -0.97 12.84
N SER A 681 -11.49 -0.53 11.67
CA SER A 681 -12.86 -0.69 11.20
C SER A 681 -12.87 -1.12 9.74
N ILE A 682 -13.83 -1.96 9.36
CA ILE A 682 -14.07 -2.38 7.98
C ILE A 682 -14.40 -1.20 7.05
N PHE A 683 -14.69 -0.05 7.59
CA PHE A 683 -15.12 1.13 6.83
C PHE A 683 -13.99 2.07 6.42
N CYS A 684 -12.78 1.91 6.98
CA CYS A 684 -11.66 2.76 6.57
C CYS A 684 -11.29 2.52 5.10
N GLY A 685 -11.31 3.59 4.31
CA GLY A 685 -11.09 3.53 2.87
C GLY A 685 -9.71 3.04 2.46
N ARG A 686 -8.71 3.20 3.33
CA ARG A 686 -7.32 2.80 3.09
C ARG A 686 -6.99 1.38 3.56
N ASN A 687 -7.94 0.59 4.05
CA ASN A 687 -7.67 -0.79 4.48
C ASN A 687 -7.03 -1.65 3.38
N ALA A 688 -7.37 -1.43 2.11
CA ALA A 688 -6.72 -2.15 1.01
C ALA A 688 -5.20 -1.91 0.94
N GLU A 689 -4.72 -0.71 1.31
CA GLU A 689 -3.30 -0.38 1.30
C GLU A 689 -2.59 -0.67 2.64
N TYR A 690 -3.35 -0.99 3.69
CA TYR A 690 -2.87 -1.50 4.98
C TYR A 690 -2.89 -3.02 4.98
N PHE A 691 -2.38 -3.67 6.03
CA PHE A 691 -2.19 -5.12 6.02
C PHE A 691 -3.32 -5.89 6.71
N SER A 692 -3.66 -5.56 7.95
CA SER A 692 -4.53 -6.41 8.77
C SER A 692 -5.11 -5.69 10.00
N GLU A 693 -6.14 -6.28 10.60
CA GLU A 693 -6.63 -5.94 11.94
C GLU A 693 -5.69 -6.43 13.07
N ASP A 694 -4.81 -7.39 12.78
CA ASP A 694 -3.90 -7.96 13.76
C ASP A 694 -2.51 -7.31 13.74
N PRO A 695 -2.01 -6.80 14.88
CA PRO A 695 -0.71 -6.14 14.96
C PRO A 695 0.49 -7.02 14.58
N CYS A 696 0.43 -8.34 14.86
CA CYS A 696 1.52 -9.26 14.57
C CYS A 696 1.61 -9.50 13.05
N LEU A 697 0.48 -9.82 12.42
CA LEU A 697 0.43 -10.01 10.96
C LEU A 697 0.82 -8.73 10.22
N ALA A 698 0.20 -7.60 10.57
CA ALA A 698 0.49 -6.31 9.95
C ALA A 698 1.97 -5.93 10.09
N GLY A 699 2.52 -6.06 11.29
CA GLY A 699 3.90 -5.67 11.58
C GLY A 699 4.94 -6.56 10.89
N ILE A 700 4.73 -7.89 10.89
CA ILE A 700 5.66 -8.83 10.26
C ILE A 700 5.63 -8.66 8.74
N MET A 701 4.46 -8.62 8.11
CA MET A 701 4.34 -8.51 6.66
C MET A 701 4.89 -7.17 6.15
N ALA A 702 4.55 -6.05 6.81
CA ALA A 702 5.09 -4.75 6.47
C ALA A 702 6.59 -4.65 6.72
N GLY A 703 7.09 -5.21 7.83
CA GLY A 703 8.51 -5.25 8.15
C GLY A 703 9.34 -6.00 7.11
N GLN A 704 8.83 -7.13 6.62
CA GLN A 704 9.48 -7.90 5.55
C GLN A 704 9.48 -7.15 4.22
N GLN A 705 8.38 -6.50 3.86
CA GLN A 705 8.34 -5.67 2.66
C GLN A 705 9.32 -4.49 2.76
N ASN A 706 9.37 -3.81 3.92
CA ASN A 706 10.35 -2.75 4.18
C ASN A 706 11.79 -3.24 4.09
N LYS A 707 12.06 -4.43 4.64
CA LYS A 707 13.37 -5.07 4.53
C LYS A 707 13.74 -5.31 3.06
N GLY A 708 12.81 -5.80 2.24
CA GLY A 708 13.01 -5.97 0.80
C GLY A 708 13.37 -4.64 0.10
N PHE A 709 12.74 -3.53 0.49
CA PHE A 709 13.12 -2.20 -0.02
C PHE A 709 14.56 -1.85 0.34
N GLN A 710 14.91 -1.98 1.60
CA GLN A 710 16.19 -1.51 2.12
C GLN A 710 17.37 -2.38 1.70
N ASP A 711 17.19 -3.70 1.60
CA ASP A 711 18.22 -4.62 1.09
C ASP A 711 18.57 -4.36 -0.39
N ASN A 712 17.64 -3.75 -1.14
CA ASN A 712 17.85 -3.34 -2.54
C ASN A 712 18.23 -1.86 -2.69
N GLY A 713 18.69 -1.20 -1.63
CA GLY A 713 19.27 0.14 -1.67
C GLY A 713 18.26 1.29 -1.74
N VAL A 714 16.97 1.04 -1.50
CA VAL A 714 15.91 2.06 -1.46
C VAL A 714 15.51 2.31 -0.02
N CYS A 715 15.41 3.58 0.38
CA CYS A 715 14.88 3.92 1.70
C CYS A 715 13.38 3.59 1.76
N GLY A 716 12.98 2.73 2.69
CA GLY A 716 11.58 2.51 3.00
C GLY A 716 11.05 3.57 3.97
N CYS A 717 9.75 3.86 3.86
CA CYS A 717 9.05 4.84 4.69
C CYS A 717 7.81 4.21 5.32
N ILE A 718 7.97 3.59 6.49
CA ILE A 718 6.80 3.03 7.18
C ILE A 718 5.85 4.15 7.62
N LYS A 719 4.55 3.96 7.35
CA LYS A 719 3.52 4.98 7.53
C LYS A 719 2.17 4.39 7.94
N HIS A 720 1.29 5.17 8.55
CA HIS A 720 1.39 6.52 9.03
C HIS A 720 1.46 6.48 10.56
N VAL A 721 2.45 7.09 11.14
CA VAL A 721 2.70 7.10 12.59
C VAL A 721 1.88 8.23 13.23
N ALA A 722 0.79 7.93 13.99
CA ALA A 722 0.11 6.66 14.23
C ALA A 722 -1.41 6.85 14.21
N ALA A 723 -2.14 5.73 14.20
CA ALA A 723 -3.60 5.70 14.33
C ALA A 723 -4.37 6.51 13.26
N ASN A 724 -3.87 6.55 12.01
CA ASN A 724 -4.59 7.09 10.86
C ASN A 724 -5.57 6.02 10.33
N ASN A 725 -6.74 5.90 10.99
CA ASN A 725 -7.71 4.82 10.77
C ASN A 725 -9.05 5.29 10.21
N CYS A 726 -9.13 6.53 9.72
CA CYS A 726 -10.32 7.13 9.15
C CYS A 726 -9.91 8.20 8.14
N GLU A 727 -10.53 8.21 6.96
CA GLU A 727 -10.28 9.22 5.94
C GLU A 727 -11.16 10.47 6.10
N ALA A 728 -12.36 10.30 6.68
CA ALA A 728 -13.24 11.43 7.00
C ALA A 728 -12.56 12.36 8.00
N LEU A 729 -12.46 13.64 7.67
CA LEU A 729 -11.79 14.67 8.49
C LEU A 729 -10.37 14.32 8.95
N ARG A 730 -9.62 13.49 8.21
CA ARG A 730 -8.32 12.96 8.64
C ARG A 730 -7.32 14.01 9.10
N LYS A 731 -7.36 15.23 8.52
CA LYS A 731 -6.54 16.38 8.93
C LYS A 731 -7.12 17.16 10.13
N ARG A 732 -8.33 16.84 10.58
CA ARG A 732 -9.07 17.57 11.61
C ARG A 732 -9.71 16.66 12.65
N SER A 733 -9.23 15.44 12.74
CA SER A 733 -9.65 14.46 13.74
C SER A 733 -8.61 14.27 14.82
N ASP A 734 -9.08 13.92 16.02
CA ASP A 734 -8.28 13.54 17.17
C ASP A 734 -8.61 12.08 17.51
N SER A 735 -7.66 11.18 17.34
CA SER A 735 -7.75 9.77 17.73
C SER A 735 -7.41 9.65 19.21
N VAL A 736 -8.41 9.34 20.03
CA VAL A 736 -8.27 9.33 21.49
C VAL A 736 -8.38 7.92 22.04
N MET A 737 -7.36 7.50 22.78
CA MET A 737 -7.24 6.15 23.35
C MET A 737 -6.32 6.16 24.58
N THR A 738 -6.39 5.10 25.41
CA THR A 738 -5.43 4.89 26.51
C THR A 738 -4.02 4.68 25.94
N GLU A 739 -2.99 4.96 26.71
CA GLU A 739 -1.61 4.70 26.27
C GLU A 739 -1.37 3.20 26.07
N ARG A 740 -2.02 2.36 26.88
CA ARG A 740 -1.99 0.91 26.73
C ARG A 740 -2.50 0.48 25.36
N THR A 741 -3.68 0.92 24.97
CA THR A 741 -4.26 0.64 23.66
C THR A 741 -3.38 1.16 22.53
N LEU A 742 -2.83 2.36 22.67
CA LEU A 742 -1.88 2.91 21.69
C LEU A 742 -0.67 1.99 21.50
N ARG A 743 -0.05 1.55 22.60
CA ARG A 743 1.19 0.75 22.60
C ARG A 743 0.98 -0.71 22.19
N GLU A 744 -0.10 -1.35 22.66
CA GLU A 744 -0.37 -2.77 22.38
C GLU A 744 -1.08 -3.00 21.04
N MET A 745 -1.74 -1.99 20.47
CA MET A 745 -2.45 -2.09 19.19
C MET A 745 -1.79 -1.24 18.09
N TYR A 746 -1.82 0.07 18.19
CA TYR A 746 -1.52 0.99 17.09
C TYR A 746 -0.03 1.28 16.88
N LEU A 747 0.81 1.13 17.88
CA LEU A 747 2.28 1.18 17.76
C LEU A 747 2.91 -0.21 17.62
N ARG A 748 2.20 -1.26 17.97
CA ARG A 748 2.71 -2.63 17.97
C ARG A 748 3.15 -3.11 16.57
N PRO A 749 2.41 -2.84 15.47
CA PRO A 749 2.88 -3.19 14.13
C PRO A 749 4.23 -2.54 13.79
N PHE A 750 4.38 -1.26 14.11
CA PHE A 750 5.63 -0.53 13.90
C PHE A 750 6.78 -1.13 14.74
N ALA A 751 6.51 -1.54 15.98
CA ALA A 751 7.49 -2.21 16.80
C ALA A 751 7.96 -3.53 16.19
N TYR A 752 7.06 -4.36 15.65
CA TYR A 752 7.42 -5.58 14.93
C TYR A 752 8.25 -5.28 13.67
N ALA A 753 7.83 -4.31 12.87
CA ALA A 753 8.56 -3.93 11.66
C ALA A 753 9.98 -3.44 11.98
N MET A 754 10.11 -2.57 12.98
CA MET A 754 11.41 -2.05 13.44
C MET A 754 12.34 -3.14 14.01
N GLN A 755 11.79 -4.23 14.54
CA GLN A 755 12.57 -5.38 15.00
C GLN A 755 13.10 -6.23 13.86
N ILE A 756 12.36 -6.32 12.75
CA ILE A 756 12.76 -7.06 11.55
C ILE A 756 13.86 -6.28 10.82
N GLU A 757 13.60 -5.03 10.53
CA GLU A 757 14.52 -4.11 9.90
C GLU A 757 14.19 -2.67 10.34
N PRO A 758 15.09 -1.98 11.06
CA PRO A 758 14.91 -0.57 11.39
C PRO A 758 14.67 0.27 10.13
N SER A 759 13.54 0.96 10.08
CA SER A 759 13.18 1.73 8.89
C SER A 759 14.08 2.95 8.71
N ASP A 760 14.44 3.25 7.48
CA ASP A 760 15.21 4.45 7.11
C ASP A 760 14.41 5.73 7.29
N THR A 761 13.11 5.67 7.06
CA THR A 761 12.22 6.82 7.23
C THR A 761 10.89 6.42 7.84
N ILE A 762 10.22 7.38 8.47
CA ILE A 762 8.84 7.26 8.91
C ILE A 762 8.05 8.46 8.39
N MET A 763 6.75 8.26 8.10
CA MET A 763 5.82 9.34 7.82
C MET A 763 4.77 9.40 8.92
N THR A 764 4.51 10.60 9.46
CA THR A 764 3.49 10.81 10.48
C THR A 764 2.08 10.79 9.90
N GLY A 765 1.07 10.47 10.71
CA GLY A 765 -0.33 10.56 10.32
C GLY A 765 -0.82 12.01 10.30
N TYR A 766 -1.88 12.27 9.53
CA TYR A 766 -2.55 13.58 9.49
C TYR A 766 -3.26 13.95 10.79
N ASN A 767 -3.76 12.94 11.49
CA ASN A 767 -4.63 13.10 12.66
C ASN A 767 -3.86 13.61 13.88
N ALA A 768 -4.59 14.24 14.78
CA ALA A 768 -4.12 14.37 16.15
C ALA A 768 -4.24 13.02 16.89
N LEU A 769 -3.36 12.81 17.86
CA LEU A 769 -3.33 11.66 18.74
C LEU A 769 -3.33 12.14 20.18
N ASN A 770 -4.42 11.86 20.90
CA ASN A 770 -4.60 12.31 22.28
C ASN A 770 -4.42 13.84 22.44
N GLY A 771 -4.91 14.61 21.46
CA GLY A 771 -4.92 16.07 21.47
C GLY A 771 -3.65 16.76 20.98
N VAL A 772 -2.74 16.03 20.32
CA VAL A 772 -1.52 16.57 19.68
C VAL A 772 -1.42 15.98 18.28
N PHE A 773 -1.23 16.82 17.24
CA PHE A 773 -0.98 16.29 15.90
C PHE A 773 0.24 15.37 15.87
N CYS A 774 0.17 14.28 15.12
CA CYS A 774 1.25 13.30 15.06
C CYS A 774 2.59 13.92 14.65
N ASP A 775 2.58 14.90 13.75
CA ASP A 775 3.75 15.61 13.28
C ASP A 775 4.26 16.74 14.21
N GLU A 776 3.45 17.15 15.19
CA GLU A 776 3.86 18.07 16.27
C GLU A 776 4.22 17.30 17.57
N ASN A 777 4.13 15.96 17.57
CA ASN A 777 4.24 15.16 18.78
C ASN A 777 5.67 14.67 19.02
N ALA A 778 6.45 15.46 19.78
CA ALA A 778 7.82 15.13 20.13
C ALA A 778 7.91 13.84 21.00
N GLU A 779 6.92 13.55 21.87
CA GLU A 779 6.89 12.31 22.65
C GLU A 779 6.78 11.10 21.74
N LEU A 780 5.96 11.19 20.68
CA LEU A 780 5.79 10.11 19.70
C LEU A 780 7.06 9.91 18.88
N ILE A 781 7.62 11.00 18.31
CA ILE A 781 8.72 10.93 17.34
C ILE A 781 10.07 10.69 18.03
N GLU A 782 10.42 11.52 19.01
CA GLU A 782 11.74 11.48 19.64
C GLU A 782 11.83 10.43 20.76
N GLU A 783 10.79 10.35 21.64
CA GLU A 783 10.89 9.47 22.80
C GLU A 783 10.45 8.04 22.48
N ILE A 784 9.27 7.84 21.84
CA ILE A 784 8.80 6.48 21.54
C ILE A 784 9.57 5.91 20.34
N PHE A 785 9.55 6.57 19.17
CA PHE A 785 10.16 5.98 17.99
C PHE A 785 11.70 5.95 18.09
N ARG A 786 12.36 7.03 18.49
CA ARG A 786 13.83 7.04 18.55
C ARG A 786 14.38 6.35 19.79
N GLU A 787 13.96 6.77 20.98
CA GLU A 787 14.58 6.26 22.21
C GLU A 787 14.09 4.83 22.54
N GLU A 788 12.79 4.55 22.38
CA GLU A 788 12.27 3.25 22.75
C GLU A 788 12.36 2.22 21.62
N LEU A 789 12.06 2.59 20.35
CA LEU A 789 12.05 1.65 19.21
C LEU A 789 13.36 1.67 18.41
N GLY A 790 14.29 2.59 18.69
CA GLY A 790 15.61 2.62 18.07
C GLY A 790 15.63 3.23 16.65
N PHE A 791 14.66 4.08 16.30
CA PHE A 791 14.62 4.75 15.01
C PHE A 791 15.75 5.76 14.85
N ASP A 792 16.69 5.51 13.93
CA ASP A 792 17.86 6.38 13.64
C ASP A 792 17.74 7.15 12.31
N GLY A 793 16.71 6.88 11.53
CA GLY A 793 16.43 7.54 10.26
C GLY A 793 15.82 8.94 10.37
N PHE A 794 15.18 9.44 9.34
CA PHE A 794 14.49 10.73 9.38
C PHE A 794 12.95 10.60 9.30
N ALA A 795 12.27 11.47 10.04
CA ALA A 795 10.82 11.58 10.02
C ALA A 795 10.37 12.61 9.00
N MET A 796 9.33 12.31 8.22
CA MET A 796 8.65 13.25 7.33
C MET A 796 7.19 13.45 7.72
N SER A 797 6.62 14.60 7.37
CA SER A 797 5.19 14.85 7.48
C SER A 797 4.43 14.14 6.37
N ASP A 798 3.14 13.91 6.54
CA ASP A 798 2.27 13.56 5.42
C ASP A 798 1.97 14.80 4.55
N TRP A 799 1.38 14.60 3.36
CA TRP A 799 1.19 15.63 2.33
C TRP A 799 0.27 16.77 2.79
N ASN A 800 0.79 17.99 2.85
CA ASN A 800 0.05 19.17 3.31
C ASN A 800 -0.48 19.08 4.76
N SER A 801 0.18 18.36 5.67
CA SER A 801 -0.19 18.34 7.11
C SER A 801 -0.15 19.73 7.71
N TYR A 802 0.74 20.59 7.27
CA TYR A 802 0.86 21.99 7.71
C TYR A 802 -0.36 22.86 7.38
N ASP A 803 -1.39 22.37 6.66
CA ASP A 803 -2.66 23.05 6.53
C ASP A 803 -3.39 23.19 7.89
N THR A 804 -3.03 22.30 8.83
CA THR A 804 -3.62 22.25 10.18
C THR A 804 -2.59 22.25 11.31
N SER A 805 -1.36 21.79 11.05
CA SER A 805 -0.24 21.75 11.99
C SER A 805 0.65 23.00 11.87
N ASP A 806 1.35 23.35 12.96
CA ASP A 806 2.33 24.45 12.99
C ASP A 806 3.71 23.97 12.53
N ILE A 807 4.25 24.55 11.45
CA ILE A 807 5.53 24.18 10.87
C ILE A 807 6.68 24.28 11.90
N GLY A 808 6.69 25.32 12.73
CA GLY A 808 7.72 25.48 13.75
C GLY A 808 7.66 24.35 14.78
N ASN A 809 6.47 23.98 15.24
CA ASN A 809 6.27 22.84 16.13
C ASN A 809 6.72 21.53 15.47
N MET A 810 6.35 21.29 14.20
CA MET A 810 6.74 20.10 13.46
C MET A 810 8.26 19.92 13.44
N VAL A 811 9.00 20.97 13.06
CA VAL A 811 10.47 20.92 12.98
C VAL A 811 11.10 20.71 14.37
N ARG A 812 10.58 21.36 15.42
CA ARG A 812 11.02 21.20 16.82
C ARG A 812 10.72 19.79 17.35
N ALA A 813 9.56 19.22 16.97
CA ALA A 813 9.16 17.86 17.35
C ALA A 813 9.99 16.76 16.69
N GLY A 814 10.83 17.10 15.67
CA GLY A 814 11.73 16.13 15.04
C GLY A 814 11.38 15.78 13.59
N ILE A 815 10.37 16.40 12.99
CA ILE A 815 10.13 16.29 11.55
C ILE A 815 11.33 16.91 10.83
N SER A 816 12.03 16.06 10.10
CA SER A 816 13.21 16.43 9.33
C SER A 816 12.86 16.89 7.93
N PHE A 817 11.72 16.46 7.39
CA PHE A 817 11.36 16.66 6.00
C PHE A 817 9.85 16.98 5.86
N LEU A 818 9.54 18.22 5.54
CA LEU A 818 8.18 18.73 5.37
C LEU A 818 7.68 18.45 3.94
N THR A 819 6.53 17.81 3.78
CA THR A 819 5.98 17.41 2.48
C THR A 819 4.58 17.97 2.22
N PRO A 820 4.21 18.23 0.96
CA PRO A 820 5.07 18.43 -0.20
C PRO A 820 5.83 19.74 -0.11
N GLY A 821 6.84 19.92 -0.95
CA GLY A 821 7.44 21.23 -1.17
C GLY A 821 6.66 22.07 -2.17
N SER A 822 7.10 23.27 -2.39
CA SER A 822 6.74 24.10 -3.53
C SER A 822 8.00 24.49 -4.28
N GLY A 823 7.90 24.68 -5.59
CA GLY A 823 9.00 25.21 -6.40
C GLY A 823 9.39 26.64 -6.02
N ASP A 824 8.55 27.32 -5.23
CA ASP A 824 8.73 28.67 -4.73
C ASP A 824 9.20 28.67 -3.25
N ASP A 825 9.44 29.87 -2.74
CA ASP A 825 9.86 30.10 -1.35
C ASP A 825 8.75 29.93 -0.30
N GLY A 826 7.51 29.59 -0.73
CA GLY A 826 6.31 29.65 0.11
C GLY A 826 6.35 28.79 1.37
N ARG A 827 7.04 27.65 1.33
CA ARG A 827 7.14 26.70 2.46
C ARG A 827 8.48 26.74 3.17
N VAL A 828 9.51 27.25 2.53
CA VAL A 828 10.80 27.51 3.15
C VAL A 828 10.73 28.74 4.05
N LYS A 829 9.94 29.73 3.65
CA LYS A 829 9.76 30.99 4.39
C LYS A 829 9.30 30.78 5.85
N PRO A 830 8.28 29.97 6.19
CA PRO A 830 7.92 29.71 7.58
C PRO A 830 9.06 29.16 8.43
N VAL A 831 9.86 28.22 7.91
CA VAL A 831 11.04 27.68 8.61
C VAL A 831 12.07 28.78 8.86
N ARG A 832 12.32 29.63 7.86
CA ARG A 832 13.24 30.78 7.93
C ARG A 832 12.76 31.83 8.93
N ASP A 833 11.44 32.12 8.96
CA ASP A 833 10.83 33.07 9.90
C ASP A 833 10.99 32.57 11.35
N GLU A 834 10.81 31.27 11.63
CA GLU A 834 11.04 30.65 12.94
C GLU A 834 12.52 30.78 13.37
N LEU A 835 13.46 30.49 12.46
CA LEU A 835 14.89 30.63 12.70
C LEU A 835 15.26 32.10 12.99
N THR A 836 14.78 33.02 12.16
CA THR A 836 15.05 34.46 12.30
C THR A 836 14.49 35.04 13.58
N ALA A 837 13.32 34.56 14.00
CA ALA A 837 12.68 34.97 15.24
C ALA A 837 13.30 34.35 16.50
N GLY A 838 14.28 33.45 16.34
CA GLY A 838 14.93 32.74 17.45
C GLY A 838 14.04 31.70 18.16
N ARG A 839 12.89 31.34 17.57
CA ARG A 839 12.02 30.27 18.09
C ARG A 839 12.46 28.88 17.66
N LEU A 840 13.28 28.81 16.62
CA LEU A 840 13.92 27.60 16.11
C LEU A 840 15.44 27.86 16.07
N SER A 841 16.23 27.00 16.72
CA SER A 841 17.69 27.12 16.70
C SER A 841 18.27 26.54 15.40
N ARG A 842 19.39 27.14 14.94
CA ARG A 842 20.20 26.53 13.87
C ARG A 842 20.61 25.09 14.21
N ALA A 843 20.88 24.79 15.50
CA ALA A 843 21.24 23.48 15.95
C ALA A 843 20.18 22.43 15.67
N THR A 844 18.91 22.77 15.84
CA THR A 844 17.78 21.89 15.53
C THR A 844 17.67 21.62 14.03
N LEU A 845 17.85 22.62 13.18
CA LEU A 845 17.90 22.42 11.74
C LEU A 845 19.07 21.51 11.31
N VAL A 846 20.28 21.74 11.85
CA VAL A 846 21.45 20.87 11.59
C VAL A 846 21.16 19.43 12.01
N ARG A 847 20.58 19.21 13.19
CA ARG A 847 20.17 17.88 13.66
C ARG A 847 19.23 17.20 12.65
N ASN A 848 18.18 17.88 12.25
CA ASN A 848 17.15 17.32 11.39
C ASN A 848 17.68 17.01 9.97
N VAL A 849 18.40 17.94 9.35
CA VAL A 849 19.01 17.75 8.03
C VAL A 849 20.11 16.68 8.05
N ALA A 850 20.89 16.60 9.14
CA ALA A 850 21.92 15.56 9.27
C ALA A 850 21.31 14.14 9.28
N ARG A 851 20.10 13.96 9.81
CA ARG A 851 19.37 12.68 9.76
C ARG A 851 19.05 12.30 8.31
N ILE A 852 18.61 13.26 7.48
CA ILE A 852 18.36 13.03 6.05
C ILE A 852 19.67 12.60 5.36
N VAL A 853 20.73 13.39 5.51
CA VAL A 853 22.01 13.15 4.84
C VAL A 853 22.62 11.81 5.27
N LYS A 854 22.59 11.48 6.58
CA LYS A 854 23.07 10.21 7.14
C LYS A 854 22.33 9.01 6.50
N THR A 855 21.00 9.08 6.46
CA THR A 855 20.16 8.00 5.91
C THR A 855 20.44 7.76 4.43
N LEU A 856 20.50 8.84 3.64
CA LEU A 856 20.74 8.74 2.20
C LEU A 856 22.18 8.27 1.89
N ALA A 857 23.15 8.68 2.67
CA ALA A 857 24.54 8.23 2.52
C ALA A 857 24.69 6.73 2.80
N LYS A 858 24.03 6.19 3.83
CA LYS A 858 23.99 4.76 4.14
C LYS A 858 23.52 3.93 2.94
N ARG A 859 22.44 4.35 2.26
CA ARG A 859 21.88 3.59 1.14
C ARG A 859 22.71 3.72 -0.13
N LYS A 860 23.28 4.88 -0.42
CA LYS A 860 24.18 5.04 -1.57
C LYS A 860 25.47 4.21 -1.43
N GLY A 861 25.98 4.04 -0.24
CA GLY A 861 27.12 3.16 0.04
C GLY A 861 26.81 1.67 -0.09
N SER A 862 25.53 1.27 -0.02
CA SER A 862 25.09 -0.14 -0.14
C SER A 862 24.92 -0.59 -1.60
N VAL A 863 24.85 0.32 -2.56
CA VAL A 863 24.61 0.07 -4.00
C VAL A 863 25.91 0.22 -4.81
N GLY A 864 27.06 0.15 -4.17
CA GLY A 864 28.39 0.27 -4.78
C GLY A 864 28.90 -0.98 -5.49
#